data_098c04b25c58d2f7cb889dfe14bca24d
#
_entry.id   098c04b25c58d2f7cb889dfe14bca24d
#
_cell.length_a   1.000
_cell.length_b   1.000
_cell.length_c   1.000
_cell.angle_alpha   90.00
_cell.angle_beta   90.00
_cell.angle_gamma   90.00
#
_symmetry.space_group_name_H-M   'P 1'
#
loop_
_entity.id
_entity.type
_entity.pdbx_description
1 polymer ?
#
loop_
_entity_poly.entity_id
_entity_poly.type
_entity_poly.pdbx_seq_one_letter_code
_entity_poly.pdbx_strand_id
1 'polypeptide(L)'
;MIDERIHFALSCKDSAAPAPVLTNVQAQGRLDAVLFELTLRQTYRNTSDRVLEVVYTFPLPPMAVLLGFASELNAERQDGVIVAKREAERQYEESLEEGDAPVMLEAQGNGLHTANIGNLKPGDEIVLECRFAQLLSFEQGRLRVSIPTTIAPRYGRAEKAGLQAQQVPQASLEVEYPLTLTLAIGEALAGAAIECPTHRYVTIVGDNGLTRMDLAAGARLDRDVVVIVTPREPRPSLLIRAENTFDASAPIVMMAALQPPTGAPRERIALKLLVDCSGSMNGDSIVSARAALRGVVAGLNEHDHLSLSRFGSTVEHLFAPSVAKPQALRHLQPLIDGIQADLGGTEMEGALSAVFELPRTEHNGADVLLITDGEIWQAEEIIAAARDSGHRVFAIGVGSAPAEGVLRALAESTGGACEFATPGEALEAAARRMLHRMRQAVHTNVRIDWGSAPAWSSGPAPSVFGGDTVIALAGFSRPIQASAVRLLAEDAQCKTVELARGEADAPCPGDGLPRIAAARRIAQGTDTDALALALQYQLMSKQTNCILVHHRAEADKVTEQAELHRVSSMLAAGWGGLGTVRESAPRYGVESRVMFSRSMPSLDAADIKFSIADDDLDAPAFPSKVGSDRDPASLEAMARSVRDHLAHGGQLQALAASIESLKLHADALQALGDVVQLGLSLEQAWLLLANWTNTRTNGLADTDLTTLIQPLLKAIDPALAAAATKVFERHLGGYPNNDWTLSRVQRLRRALGRIGT
;
A
#
# COMPACT_ATOMS: atom_id res chain seq x y z
N MET A 1 19.99 26.91 -9.82
CA MET A 1 20.09 25.50 -9.52
C MET A 1 19.99 25.41 -8.00
N ILE A 2 18.77 25.22 -7.51
CA ILE A 2 18.46 25.03 -6.09
C ILE A 2 18.33 23.52 -5.94
N ASP A 3 19.21 23.00 -5.11
CA ASP A 3 19.35 21.59 -4.73
C ASP A 3 18.01 21.08 -4.14
N GLU A 4 17.20 20.40 -4.92
CA GLU A 4 15.97 19.72 -4.47
C GLU A 4 16.34 18.45 -3.72
N ARG A 5 16.87 18.62 -2.51
CA ARG A 5 17.13 17.50 -1.61
C ARG A 5 15.77 16.96 -1.15
N ILE A 6 15.57 15.69 -1.40
CA ILE A 6 14.57 14.85 -0.74
C ILE A 6 14.67 15.13 0.77
N HIS A 7 13.65 15.76 1.34
CA HIS A 7 13.55 15.90 2.79
C HIS A 7 13.21 14.55 3.42
N PHE A 8 14.18 13.65 3.44
CA PHE A 8 14.19 12.52 4.34
C PHE A 8 14.67 13.02 5.70
N ALA A 9 13.76 13.34 6.58
CA ALA A 9 14.06 13.39 8.00
C ALA A 9 14.05 11.96 8.56
N LEU A 10 15.04 11.14 8.22
CA LEU A 10 15.44 10.02 9.05
C LEU A 10 16.09 10.64 10.30
N SER A 11 15.28 10.91 11.33
CA SER A 11 15.81 11.34 12.60
C SER A 11 16.44 10.15 13.32
N CYS A 12 17.73 9.91 13.09
CA CYS A 12 18.56 9.26 14.10
C CYS A 12 18.67 10.24 15.26
N LYS A 13 17.85 10.13 16.29
CA LYS A 13 18.03 10.84 17.55
C LYS A 13 18.83 10.01 18.52
N ASP A 14 19.71 10.70 19.22
CA ASP A 14 20.39 10.21 20.41
C ASP A 14 19.42 9.56 21.41
N SER A 15 19.90 8.60 22.13
CA SER A 15 19.40 7.66 23.12
C SER A 15 18.26 8.04 24.09
N ALA A 16 17.39 8.98 23.74
CA ALA A 16 16.21 9.36 24.50
C ALA A 16 15.04 9.70 23.57
N ALA A 17 14.81 8.89 22.51
CA ALA A 17 13.61 9.03 21.73
C ALA A 17 12.39 8.78 22.65
N PRO A 18 11.40 9.71 22.73
CA PRO A 18 10.20 9.47 23.51
C PRO A 18 9.52 8.22 22.96
N ALA A 19 8.96 7.39 23.85
CA ALA A 19 8.20 6.21 23.46
C ALA A 19 7.11 6.62 22.46
N PRO A 20 6.77 5.76 21.47
CA PRO A 20 5.77 6.09 20.45
C PRO A 20 4.43 6.42 21.13
N VAL A 21 3.82 7.53 20.75
CA VAL A 21 2.52 7.97 21.29
C VAL A 21 1.40 7.07 20.78
N LEU A 22 1.43 6.66 19.51
CA LEU A 22 0.52 5.64 18.97
C LEU A 22 0.98 4.27 19.46
N THR A 23 0.09 3.54 20.16
CA THR A 23 0.44 2.28 20.85
C THR A 23 -0.23 1.06 20.24
N ASN A 24 -1.42 1.20 19.64
CA ASN A 24 -2.18 0.08 19.11
C ASN A 24 -3.17 0.53 18.02
N VAL A 25 -3.41 -0.34 17.05
CA VAL A 25 -4.43 -0.14 16.01
C VAL A 25 -5.28 -1.39 15.85
N GLN A 26 -6.59 -1.23 15.94
CA GLN A 26 -7.57 -2.29 15.78
C GLN A 26 -8.53 -1.94 14.66
N ALA A 27 -8.79 -2.88 13.78
CA ALA A 27 -9.71 -2.73 12.67
C ALA A 27 -10.79 -3.83 12.70
N GLN A 28 -12.05 -3.43 12.55
CA GLN A 28 -13.18 -4.34 12.45
C GLN A 28 -13.97 -4.02 11.18
N GLY A 29 -13.90 -4.91 10.19
CA GLY A 29 -14.53 -4.74 8.89
C GLY A 29 -15.76 -5.63 8.72
N ARG A 30 -16.70 -5.18 7.88
CA ARG A 30 -17.81 -5.95 7.36
C ARG A 30 -17.91 -5.73 5.86
N LEU A 31 -17.94 -6.81 5.11
CA LEU A 31 -18.20 -6.81 3.68
C LEU A 31 -19.54 -7.48 3.40
N ASP A 32 -20.52 -6.70 2.96
CA ASP A 32 -21.84 -7.20 2.58
C ASP A 32 -22.11 -6.89 1.12
N ALA A 33 -22.15 -7.91 0.28
CA ALA A 33 -22.14 -7.80 -1.17
C ALA A 33 -20.95 -6.93 -1.66
N VAL A 34 -21.21 -5.67 -2.04
CA VAL A 34 -20.21 -4.70 -2.49
C VAL A 34 -19.99 -3.55 -1.50
N LEU A 35 -20.76 -3.52 -0.42
CA LEU A 35 -20.61 -2.50 0.63
C LEU A 35 -19.58 -3.00 1.67
N PHE A 36 -18.49 -2.29 1.78
CA PHE A 36 -17.47 -2.52 2.78
C PHE A 36 -17.54 -1.42 3.84
N GLU A 37 -17.71 -1.79 5.08
CA GLU A 37 -17.66 -0.91 6.25
C GLU A 37 -16.48 -1.31 7.13
N LEU A 38 -15.76 -0.33 7.67
CA LEU A 38 -14.65 -0.54 8.60
C LEU A 38 -14.74 0.42 9.77
N THR A 39 -14.54 -0.10 10.97
CA THR A 39 -14.28 0.67 12.19
C THR A 39 -12.79 0.51 12.52
N LEU A 40 -12.08 1.64 12.56
CA LEU A 40 -10.67 1.73 12.91
C LEU A 40 -10.53 2.41 14.28
N ARG A 41 -9.90 1.74 15.24
CA ARG A 41 -9.60 2.28 16.57
C ARG A 41 -8.09 2.43 16.71
N GLN A 42 -7.64 3.62 17.06
CA GLN A 42 -6.24 3.98 17.24
C GLN A 42 -6.05 4.44 18.69
N THR A 43 -5.17 3.79 19.42
CA THR A 43 -4.89 4.12 20.84
C THR A 43 -3.60 4.92 20.92
N TYR A 44 -3.69 6.10 21.54
CA TYR A 44 -2.57 7.00 21.79
C TYR A 44 -2.36 7.15 23.29
N ARG A 45 -1.11 7.19 23.71
CA ARG A 45 -0.76 7.38 25.12
C ARG A 45 0.41 8.33 25.26
N ASN A 46 0.24 9.37 26.08
CA ASN A 46 1.33 10.26 26.42
C ASN A 46 2.15 9.66 27.59
N THR A 47 3.31 9.15 27.28
CA THR A 47 4.26 8.59 28.26
C THR A 47 5.35 9.58 28.65
N SER A 48 5.34 10.80 28.10
CA SER A 48 6.27 11.87 28.45
C SER A 48 5.83 12.60 29.73
N ASP A 49 6.68 13.48 30.21
CA ASP A 49 6.42 14.37 31.34
C ASP A 49 5.85 15.75 30.93
N ARG A 50 5.50 15.91 29.64
CA ARG A 50 5.00 17.16 29.05
C ARG A 50 3.61 17.00 28.48
N VAL A 51 2.88 18.11 28.38
CA VAL A 51 1.63 18.16 27.61
C VAL A 51 1.97 18.15 26.13
N LEU A 52 1.27 17.31 25.36
CA LEU A 52 1.51 17.15 23.92
C LEU A 52 0.32 17.66 23.09
N GLU A 53 0.62 18.29 21.97
CA GLU A 53 -0.28 18.39 20.84
C GLU A 53 0.17 17.36 19.79
N VAL A 54 -0.66 16.32 19.57
CA VAL A 54 -0.30 15.18 18.73
C VAL A 54 -0.90 15.34 17.34
N VAL A 55 -0.07 15.23 16.31
CA VAL A 55 -0.50 15.27 14.90
C VAL A 55 -0.12 13.94 14.24
N TYR A 56 -1.12 13.25 13.68
CA TYR A 56 -0.92 11.99 12.97
C TYR A 56 -1.66 12.01 11.64
N THR A 57 -0.91 11.93 10.55
CA THR A 57 -1.47 11.74 9.21
C THR A 57 -1.43 10.27 8.84
N PHE A 58 -2.59 9.71 8.47
CA PHE A 58 -2.77 8.30 8.14
C PHE A 58 -3.65 8.12 6.90
N PRO A 59 -3.52 7.00 6.17
CA PRO A 59 -4.32 6.74 4.99
C PRO A 59 -5.64 6.05 5.35
N LEU A 60 -6.71 6.37 4.61
CA LEU A 60 -7.93 5.58 4.52
C LEU A 60 -8.10 5.09 3.07
N PRO A 61 -8.93 4.04 2.84
CA PRO A 61 -9.17 3.56 1.47
C PRO A 61 -9.64 4.69 0.55
N PRO A 62 -9.15 4.74 -0.69
CA PRO A 62 -9.66 5.70 -1.67
C PRO A 62 -11.17 5.59 -1.81
N MET A 63 -11.86 6.72 -1.93
CA MET A 63 -13.33 6.77 -1.99
C MET A 63 -14.07 6.30 -0.71
N ALA A 64 -13.37 6.06 0.39
CA ALA A 64 -14.01 5.81 1.69
C ALA A 64 -14.73 7.06 2.17
N VAL A 65 -15.92 6.87 2.73
CA VAL A 65 -16.75 7.92 3.29
C VAL A 65 -16.83 7.75 4.80
N LEU A 66 -16.41 8.75 5.56
CA LEU A 66 -16.50 8.74 7.02
C LEU A 66 -17.96 8.74 7.45
N LEU A 67 -18.37 7.69 8.17
CA LEU A 67 -19.71 7.51 8.74
C LEU A 67 -19.80 7.95 10.20
N GLY A 68 -18.67 8.09 10.88
CA GLY A 68 -18.62 8.52 12.25
C GLY A 68 -17.19 8.66 12.73
N PHE A 69 -17.00 9.59 13.64
CA PHE A 69 -15.77 9.82 14.35
C PHE A 69 -16.09 10.02 15.83
N ALA A 70 -15.36 9.35 16.69
CA ALA A 70 -15.49 9.52 18.12
C ALA A 70 -14.11 9.42 18.78
N SER A 71 -13.99 9.96 19.98
CA SER A 71 -12.83 9.69 20.80
C SER A 71 -13.24 9.33 22.23
N GLU A 72 -12.37 8.57 22.89
CA GLU A 72 -12.52 8.15 24.28
C GLU A 72 -11.25 8.57 25.02
N LEU A 73 -11.35 9.61 25.86
CA LEU A 73 -10.25 10.10 26.69
C LEU A 73 -10.45 9.56 28.11
N ASN A 74 -9.51 8.74 28.59
CA ASN A 74 -9.58 8.14 29.94
C ASN A 74 -10.93 7.48 30.23
N ALA A 75 -11.50 6.76 29.24
CA ALA A 75 -12.81 6.07 29.26
C ALA A 75 -14.05 6.99 29.15
N GLU A 76 -13.90 8.28 28.92
CA GLU A 76 -15.01 9.18 28.58
C GLU A 76 -15.14 9.34 27.08
N ARG A 77 -16.28 8.89 26.51
CA ARG A 77 -16.55 8.95 25.05
C ARG A 77 -17.23 10.24 24.65
N GLN A 78 -16.73 10.84 23.57
CA GLN A 78 -17.34 11.97 22.86
C GLN A 78 -17.46 11.63 21.36
N ASP A 79 -18.61 11.97 20.78
CA ASP A 79 -18.84 11.83 19.35
C ASP A 79 -18.54 13.15 18.63
N GLY A 80 -17.89 13.03 17.47
CA GLY A 80 -17.51 14.17 16.64
C GLY A 80 -18.66 14.70 15.79
N VAL A 81 -18.63 15.98 15.50
CA VAL A 81 -19.60 16.67 14.64
C VAL A 81 -18.88 17.27 13.44
N ILE A 82 -19.48 17.12 12.26
CA ILE A 82 -18.97 17.74 11.04
C ILE A 82 -19.48 19.17 10.96
N VAL A 83 -18.53 20.10 10.88
CA VAL A 83 -18.79 21.52 10.72
C VAL A 83 -17.96 22.10 9.56
N ALA A 84 -18.23 23.36 9.17
CA ALA A 84 -17.41 24.04 8.18
C ALA A 84 -15.93 24.11 8.65
N LYS A 85 -15.00 23.96 7.72
CA LYS A 85 -13.56 23.85 8.04
C LYS A 85 -13.05 24.94 8.98
N ARG A 86 -13.34 26.21 8.65
CA ARG A 86 -12.92 27.35 9.48
C ARG A 86 -13.56 27.36 10.88
N GLU A 87 -14.76 26.82 11.00
CA GLU A 87 -15.45 26.70 12.28
C GLU A 87 -14.80 25.62 13.16
N ALA A 88 -14.44 24.49 12.55
CA ALA A 88 -13.70 23.45 13.25
C ALA A 88 -12.34 23.94 13.74
N GLU A 89 -11.60 24.63 12.88
CA GLU A 89 -10.30 25.22 13.22
C GLU A 89 -10.43 26.20 14.39
N ARG A 90 -11.42 27.09 14.34
CA ARG A 90 -11.70 28.07 15.43
C ARG A 90 -12.03 27.36 16.75
N GLN A 91 -12.93 26.39 16.73
CA GLN A 91 -13.31 25.62 17.94
C GLN A 91 -12.12 24.85 18.50
N TYR A 92 -11.26 24.29 17.66
CA TYR A 92 -10.05 23.58 18.07
C TYR A 92 -9.10 24.53 18.81
N GLU A 93 -8.78 25.68 18.23
CA GLU A 93 -7.87 26.66 18.80
C GLU A 93 -8.41 27.26 20.11
N GLU A 94 -9.69 27.67 20.15
CA GLU A 94 -10.33 28.18 21.38
C GLU A 94 -10.29 27.15 22.51
N SER A 95 -10.64 25.88 22.23
CA SER A 95 -10.61 24.83 23.25
C SER A 95 -9.18 24.49 23.70
N LEU A 96 -8.20 24.60 22.79
CA LEU A 96 -6.79 24.43 23.14
C LEU A 96 -6.31 25.53 24.10
N GLU A 97 -6.68 26.79 23.83
CA GLU A 97 -6.35 27.94 24.69
C GLU A 97 -7.08 27.88 26.05
N GLU A 98 -8.32 27.38 26.06
CA GLU A 98 -9.08 27.15 27.30
C GLU A 98 -8.55 26.04 28.17
N GLY A 99 -7.59 25.22 27.68
CA GLY A 99 -6.98 24.10 28.39
C GLY A 99 -7.77 22.80 28.35
N ASP A 100 -8.80 22.73 27.51
CA ASP A 100 -9.57 21.53 27.20
C ASP A 100 -8.79 20.62 26.23
N ALA A 101 -9.29 19.42 25.94
CA ALA A 101 -8.65 18.50 25.01
C ALA A 101 -9.47 18.34 23.71
N PRO A 102 -9.28 19.24 22.74
CA PRO A 102 -9.94 19.14 21.45
C PRO A 102 -9.32 18.06 20.58
N VAL A 103 -10.14 17.42 19.76
CA VAL A 103 -9.70 16.50 18.68
C VAL A 103 -10.35 16.89 17.39
N MET A 104 -9.54 17.16 16.36
CA MET A 104 -10.00 17.50 15.03
C MET A 104 -9.48 16.51 14.00
N LEU A 105 -10.38 16.05 13.13
CA LEU A 105 -10.03 15.20 11.98
C LEU A 105 -10.23 15.98 10.69
N GLU A 106 -9.21 15.99 9.85
CA GLU A 106 -9.16 16.69 8.58
C GLU A 106 -8.96 15.72 7.40
N ALA A 107 -9.64 15.98 6.29
CA ALA A 107 -9.39 15.28 5.03
C ALA A 107 -8.40 16.07 4.16
N GLN A 108 -7.25 15.45 3.83
CA GLN A 108 -6.18 16.10 3.05
C GLN A 108 -6.22 15.76 1.55
N GLY A 109 -7.23 15.00 1.11
CA GLY A 109 -7.32 14.50 -0.26
C GLY A 109 -6.57 13.20 -0.50
N ASN A 110 -6.85 12.54 -1.63
CA ASN A 110 -6.22 11.28 -2.04
C ASN A 110 -6.21 10.17 -0.97
N GLY A 111 -7.24 10.14 -0.09
CA GLY A 111 -7.35 9.16 0.99
C GLY A 111 -6.52 9.49 2.23
N LEU A 112 -5.84 10.63 2.31
CA LEU A 112 -5.09 11.03 3.51
C LEU A 112 -5.98 11.79 4.50
N HIS A 113 -5.80 11.49 5.78
CA HIS A 113 -6.50 12.14 6.88
C HIS A 113 -5.49 12.50 7.98
N THR A 114 -5.71 13.65 8.60
CA THR A 114 -4.89 14.10 9.73
C THR A 114 -5.75 14.22 10.97
N ALA A 115 -5.36 13.54 12.04
CA ALA A 115 -5.91 13.72 13.38
C ALA A 115 -5.00 14.69 14.16
N ASN A 116 -5.59 15.76 14.68
CA ASN A 116 -4.97 16.70 15.61
C ASN A 116 -5.59 16.47 17.00
N ILE A 117 -4.77 16.16 18.00
CA ILE A 117 -5.18 15.86 19.38
C ILE A 117 -4.51 16.88 20.28
N GLY A 118 -5.28 17.83 20.79
CA GLY A 118 -4.79 18.91 21.64
C GLY A 118 -4.70 18.53 23.11
N ASN A 119 -3.79 19.15 23.82
CA ASN A 119 -3.65 19.11 25.28
C ASN A 119 -3.66 17.71 25.92
N LEU A 120 -2.94 16.76 25.32
CA LEU A 120 -2.79 15.41 25.87
C LEU A 120 -1.79 15.44 27.03
N LYS A 121 -2.28 15.33 28.27
CA LYS A 121 -1.47 15.40 29.51
C LYS A 121 -0.58 14.18 29.68
N PRO A 122 0.50 14.27 30.47
CA PRO A 122 1.25 13.13 30.95
C PRO A 122 0.33 12.05 31.55
N GLY A 123 0.45 10.81 31.03
CA GLY A 123 -0.34 9.66 31.45
C GLY A 123 -1.71 9.53 30.80
N ASP A 124 -2.23 10.52 30.10
CA ASP A 124 -3.51 10.43 29.36
C ASP A 124 -3.42 9.33 28.29
N GLU A 125 -4.50 8.58 28.16
CA GLU A 125 -4.76 7.66 27.07
C GLU A 125 -6.01 8.09 26.32
N ILE A 126 -5.89 8.22 25.00
CA ILE A 126 -7.00 8.56 24.12
C ILE A 126 -7.14 7.52 23.01
N VAL A 127 -8.35 7.06 22.77
CA VAL A 127 -8.69 6.19 21.65
C VAL A 127 -9.49 6.96 20.62
N LEU A 128 -9.01 7.03 19.39
CA LEU A 128 -9.77 7.56 18.26
C LEU A 128 -10.48 6.42 17.53
N GLU A 129 -11.76 6.58 17.27
CA GLU A 129 -12.57 5.64 16.51
C GLU A 129 -13.08 6.31 15.24
N CYS A 130 -12.67 5.79 14.08
CA CYS A 130 -13.13 6.20 12.76
C CYS A 130 -13.98 5.09 12.16
N ARG A 131 -15.24 5.35 11.84
CA ARG A 131 -16.10 4.43 11.10
C ARG A 131 -16.30 4.97 9.69
N PHE A 132 -16.02 4.15 8.69
CA PHE A 132 -16.16 4.55 7.29
C PHE A 132 -16.74 3.43 6.42
N ALA A 133 -17.27 3.80 5.26
CA ALA A 133 -17.80 2.87 4.29
C ALA A 133 -17.28 3.15 2.88
N GLN A 134 -17.23 2.09 2.07
CA GLN A 134 -16.79 2.13 0.67
C GLN A 134 -17.61 1.16 -0.16
N LEU A 135 -17.96 1.55 -1.41
CA LEU A 135 -18.48 0.64 -2.41
C LEU A 135 -17.33 0.04 -3.21
N LEU A 136 -17.26 -1.28 -3.21
CA LEU A 136 -16.30 -2.06 -4.00
C LEU A 136 -16.91 -2.48 -5.32
N SER A 137 -16.08 -2.60 -6.34
CA SER A 137 -16.48 -3.12 -7.66
C SER A 137 -15.94 -4.53 -7.87
N PHE A 138 -16.74 -5.41 -8.47
CA PHE A 138 -16.19 -6.65 -9.01
C PHE A 138 -15.30 -6.31 -10.21
N GLU A 139 -14.04 -6.65 -10.10
CA GLU A 139 -13.04 -6.49 -11.13
C GLU A 139 -12.67 -7.87 -11.67
N GLN A 140 -13.14 -8.19 -12.87
CA GLN A 140 -12.96 -9.50 -13.51
C GLN A 140 -13.38 -10.67 -12.59
N GLY A 141 -14.55 -10.53 -11.95
CA GLY A 141 -15.18 -11.55 -11.13
C GLY A 141 -14.71 -11.65 -9.68
N ARG A 142 -13.88 -10.72 -9.20
CA ARG A 142 -13.39 -10.70 -7.80
C ARG A 142 -13.55 -9.32 -7.17
N LEU A 143 -13.75 -9.29 -5.86
CA LEU A 143 -13.66 -8.06 -5.06
C LEU A 143 -12.26 -7.97 -4.44
N ARG A 144 -11.69 -6.77 -4.46
CA ARG A 144 -10.43 -6.46 -3.77
C ARG A 144 -10.72 -5.44 -2.68
N VAL A 145 -10.61 -5.87 -1.42
CA VAL A 145 -10.62 -4.99 -0.25
C VAL A 145 -9.19 -4.56 -0.01
N SER A 146 -8.93 -3.26 -0.02
CA SER A 146 -7.63 -2.67 0.31
C SER A 146 -7.80 -1.78 1.53
N ILE A 147 -7.05 -2.06 2.59
CA ILE A 147 -7.00 -1.25 3.80
C ILE A 147 -5.58 -0.73 3.91
N PRO A 148 -5.36 0.54 3.54
CA PRO A 148 -4.05 1.15 3.64
C PRO A 148 -3.67 1.32 5.10
N THR A 149 -2.43 1.03 5.44
CA THR A 149 -1.94 1.05 6.83
C THR A 149 -0.79 2.01 7.04
N THR A 150 -0.03 2.29 5.99
CA THR A 150 1.12 3.20 6.04
C THR A 150 1.16 4.11 4.83
N ILE A 151 1.98 5.14 4.92
CA ILE A 151 2.21 6.08 3.82
C ILE A 151 3.67 5.96 3.44
N ALA A 152 3.92 5.44 2.24
CA ALA A 152 5.26 5.43 1.68
C ALA A 152 5.75 6.88 1.44
N PRO A 153 7.05 7.14 1.57
CA PRO A 153 7.62 8.46 1.28
C PRO A 153 7.30 8.90 -0.15
N ARG A 154 6.83 10.14 -0.32
CA ARG A 154 6.36 10.66 -1.61
C ARG A 154 7.27 11.75 -2.14
N TYR A 155 7.42 11.79 -3.46
CA TYR A 155 8.18 12.81 -4.18
C TYR A 155 7.35 14.06 -4.48
N GLY A 156 8.02 15.23 -4.63
CA GLY A 156 7.39 16.51 -4.89
C GLY A 156 7.17 17.33 -3.62
N ARG A 157 6.32 18.36 -3.72
CA ARG A 157 6.07 19.33 -2.63
C ARG A 157 4.74 19.03 -1.94
N ALA A 158 4.80 18.63 -0.67
CA ALA A 158 3.63 18.34 0.14
C ALA A 158 2.72 19.55 0.34
N GLU A 159 3.28 20.77 0.36
CA GLU A 159 2.51 22.02 0.47
C GLU A 159 1.57 22.24 -0.73
N LYS A 160 1.98 21.81 -1.92
CA LYS A 160 1.11 21.83 -3.11
C LYS A 160 -0.05 20.85 -3.04
N ALA A 161 0.08 19.80 -2.23
CA ALA A 161 -1.02 18.88 -1.91
C ALA A 161 -1.94 19.42 -0.78
N GLY A 162 -1.69 20.62 -0.27
CA GLY A 162 -2.48 21.26 0.78
C GLY A 162 -2.09 20.91 2.20
N LEU A 163 -0.99 20.14 2.39
CA LEU A 163 -0.51 19.75 3.72
C LEU A 163 0.31 20.89 4.35
N GLN A 164 0.02 21.17 5.62
CA GLN A 164 0.89 22.02 6.44
C GLN A 164 2.15 21.24 6.85
N ALA A 165 3.21 21.96 7.20
CA ALA A 165 4.50 21.33 7.52
C ALA A 165 4.42 20.25 8.62
N GLN A 166 3.56 20.42 9.64
CA GLN A 166 3.35 19.44 10.70
C GLN A 166 2.51 18.22 10.27
N GLN A 167 1.74 18.33 9.19
CA GLN A 167 0.88 17.27 8.66
C GLN A 167 1.59 16.36 7.67
N VAL A 168 2.79 16.75 7.21
CA VAL A 168 3.58 15.93 6.28
C VAL A 168 4.03 14.65 6.99
N PRO A 169 3.61 13.45 6.50
CA PRO A 169 3.99 12.19 7.10
C PRO A 169 5.51 12.03 7.14
N GLN A 170 6.01 11.55 8.27
CA GLN A 170 7.40 11.16 8.44
C GLN A 170 7.47 9.65 8.58
N ALA A 171 8.29 8.99 7.79
CA ALA A 171 8.53 7.57 7.94
C ALA A 171 9.67 7.33 8.94
N SER A 172 9.52 6.31 9.80
CA SER A 172 10.54 5.90 10.76
C SER A 172 10.73 4.39 10.72
N LEU A 173 11.98 3.96 10.88
CA LEU A 173 12.36 2.56 11.06
C LEU A 173 12.31 2.14 12.54
N GLU A 174 12.21 3.10 13.46
CA GLU A 174 12.28 2.87 14.91
C GLU A 174 10.92 2.62 15.54
N VAL A 175 9.82 2.89 14.84
CA VAL A 175 8.47 2.69 15.35
C VAL A 175 7.87 1.40 14.84
N GLU A 176 7.18 0.69 15.71
CA GLU A 176 6.44 -0.53 15.41
C GLU A 176 5.04 -0.45 16.00
N TYR A 177 4.03 -0.39 15.13
CA TYR A 177 2.63 -0.33 15.55
C TYR A 177 1.94 -1.66 15.26
N PRO A 178 1.45 -2.35 16.31
CA PRO A 178 0.69 -3.57 16.13
C PRO A 178 -0.67 -3.29 15.48
N LEU A 179 -1.07 -4.20 14.59
CA LEU A 179 -2.36 -4.18 13.92
C LEU A 179 -3.12 -5.46 14.24
N THR A 180 -4.38 -5.31 14.64
CA THR A 180 -5.35 -6.41 14.65
C THR A 180 -6.49 -6.09 13.69
N LEU A 181 -6.91 -7.09 12.89
CA LEU A 181 -8.04 -6.93 11.98
C LEU A 181 -8.92 -8.16 12.00
N THR A 182 -10.22 -7.92 12.13
CA THR A 182 -11.29 -8.88 11.93
C THR A 182 -12.17 -8.40 10.80
N LEU A 183 -12.42 -9.26 9.79
CA LEU A 183 -13.32 -8.99 8.67
C LEU A 183 -14.47 -10.01 8.66
N ALA A 184 -15.70 -9.53 8.80
CA ALA A 184 -16.90 -10.33 8.63
C ALA A 184 -17.38 -10.22 7.17
N ILE A 185 -17.59 -11.36 6.53
CA ILE A 185 -18.06 -11.46 5.15
C ILE A 185 -19.49 -12.00 5.16
N GLY A 186 -20.43 -11.22 4.63
CA GLY A 186 -21.88 -11.47 4.69
C GLY A 186 -22.36 -12.62 3.83
N GLU A 187 -23.64 -13.00 4.03
CA GLU A 187 -24.28 -14.13 3.34
C GLU A 187 -24.28 -13.97 1.82
N ALA A 188 -24.32 -12.74 1.31
CA ALA A 188 -24.26 -12.47 -0.12
C ALA A 188 -23.00 -13.04 -0.80
N LEU A 189 -21.94 -13.28 -0.03
CA LEU A 189 -20.67 -13.83 -0.47
C LEU A 189 -20.36 -15.19 0.18
N ALA A 190 -21.39 -15.89 0.66
CA ALA A 190 -21.23 -17.19 1.31
C ALA A 190 -20.52 -18.19 0.38
N GLY A 191 -19.51 -18.88 0.91
CA GLY A 191 -18.72 -19.85 0.16
C GLY A 191 -17.76 -19.24 -0.87
N ALA A 192 -17.55 -17.92 -0.86
CA ALA A 192 -16.51 -17.27 -1.65
C ALA A 192 -15.11 -17.76 -1.24
N ALA A 193 -14.19 -17.84 -2.19
CA ALA A 193 -12.79 -18.03 -1.89
C ALA A 193 -12.21 -16.71 -1.34
N ILE A 194 -11.48 -16.81 -0.24
CA ILE A 194 -10.86 -15.66 0.44
C ILE A 194 -9.35 -15.85 0.39
N GLU A 195 -8.63 -14.83 -0.05
CA GLU A 195 -7.18 -14.82 -0.09
C GLU A 195 -6.68 -13.51 0.56
N CYS A 196 -5.60 -13.58 1.31
CA CYS A 196 -4.89 -12.41 1.84
C CYS A 196 -3.40 -12.52 1.49
N PRO A 197 -2.98 -11.98 0.34
CA PRO A 197 -1.60 -12.13 -0.13
C PRO A 197 -0.57 -11.39 0.73
N THR A 198 -0.99 -10.39 1.50
CA THR A 198 -0.10 -9.50 2.25
C THR A 198 0.14 -9.95 3.70
N HIS A 199 -0.79 -10.70 4.29
CA HIS A 199 -0.73 -11.08 5.71
C HIS A 199 -1.16 -12.54 5.92
N ARG A 200 -0.65 -13.13 7.00
CA ARG A 200 -1.17 -14.41 7.50
C ARG A 200 -2.56 -14.18 8.11
N TYR A 201 -3.46 -15.12 7.90
CA TYR A 201 -4.83 -15.02 8.37
C TYR A 201 -5.43 -16.38 8.72
N VAL A 202 -6.55 -16.35 9.44
CA VAL A 202 -7.38 -17.51 9.73
C VAL A 202 -8.80 -17.19 9.32
N THR A 203 -9.50 -18.16 8.71
CA THR A 203 -10.92 -18.04 8.39
C THR A 203 -11.76 -19.00 9.22
N ILE A 204 -12.88 -18.51 9.72
CA ILE A 204 -13.86 -19.28 10.47
C ILE A 204 -15.21 -19.13 9.76
N VAL A 205 -15.78 -20.25 9.34
CA VAL A 205 -17.11 -20.28 8.73
C VAL A 205 -18.14 -20.62 9.80
N GLY A 206 -19.07 -19.71 10.05
CA GLY A 206 -20.18 -19.90 10.99
C GLY A 206 -21.34 -20.70 10.37
N ASP A 207 -22.20 -21.27 11.25
CA ASP A 207 -23.39 -22.06 10.85
C ASP A 207 -24.42 -21.24 10.04
N ASN A 208 -24.38 -19.91 10.16
CA ASN A 208 -25.24 -18.96 9.45
C ASN A 208 -24.69 -18.53 8.07
N GLY A 209 -23.67 -19.19 7.54
CA GLY A 209 -23.01 -18.83 6.28
C GLY A 209 -22.12 -17.61 6.31
N LEU A 210 -22.00 -16.92 7.45
CA LEU A 210 -21.06 -15.82 7.64
C LEU A 210 -19.65 -16.37 7.74
N THR A 211 -18.71 -15.75 7.01
CA THR A 211 -17.30 -16.07 7.13
C THR A 211 -16.59 -14.93 7.87
N ARG A 212 -15.89 -15.28 8.93
CA ARG A 212 -15.00 -14.37 9.64
C ARG A 212 -13.55 -14.65 9.24
N MET A 213 -12.82 -13.60 8.93
CA MET A 213 -11.38 -13.62 8.69
C MET A 213 -10.69 -12.79 9.77
N ASP A 214 -9.69 -13.35 10.43
CA ASP A 214 -8.84 -12.65 11.40
C ASP A 214 -7.39 -12.67 10.91
N LEU A 215 -6.68 -11.54 11.01
CA LEU A 215 -5.23 -11.55 10.80
C LEU A 215 -4.54 -12.33 11.92
N ALA A 216 -3.49 -13.04 11.58
CA ALA A 216 -2.65 -13.72 12.57
C ALA A 216 -1.92 -12.70 13.47
N ALA A 217 -1.57 -13.13 14.66
CA ALA A 217 -0.80 -12.31 15.60
C ALA A 217 0.53 -11.84 14.99
N GLY A 218 0.94 -10.61 15.32
CA GLY A 218 2.17 -10.01 14.82
C GLY A 218 2.04 -9.17 13.56
N ALA A 219 0.82 -8.95 13.04
CA ALA A 219 0.59 -7.98 11.97
C ALA A 219 0.91 -6.56 12.45
N ARG A 220 1.45 -5.72 11.55
CA ARG A 220 1.92 -4.36 11.82
C ARG A 220 1.43 -3.40 10.74
N LEU A 221 1.53 -2.08 11.00
CA LEU A 221 1.21 -1.03 10.04
C LEU A 221 2.34 -0.78 9.02
N ASP A 222 3.01 -1.82 8.54
CA ASP A 222 4.14 -1.72 7.62
C ASP A 222 3.78 -2.02 6.15
N ARG A 223 2.56 -2.46 5.89
CA ARG A 223 2.06 -2.78 4.53
C ARG A 223 0.54 -2.81 4.50
N ASP A 224 -0.04 -2.51 3.37
CA ASP A 224 -1.48 -2.54 3.19
C ASP A 224 -2.05 -3.96 3.41
N VAL A 225 -3.21 -4.03 4.05
CA VAL A 225 -3.95 -5.29 4.13
C VAL A 225 -4.80 -5.43 2.87
N VAL A 226 -4.50 -6.45 2.09
CA VAL A 226 -5.26 -6.77 0.87
C VAL A 226 -5.99 -8.07 1.06
N VAL A 227 -7.32 -8.04 0.88
CA VAL A 227 -8.16 -9.24 0.90
C VAL A 227 -8.89 -9.36 -0.44
N ILE A 228 -8.72 -10.50 -1.08
CA ILE A 228 -9.35 -10.83 -2.35
C ILE A 228 -10.49 -11.80 -2.06
N VAL A 229 -11.71 -11.44 -2.48
CA VAL A 229 -12.90 -12.27 -2.30
C VAL A 229 -13.43 -12.63 -3.68
N THR A 230 -13.42 -13.93 -4.00
CA THR A 230 -13.89 -14.46 -5.28
C THR A 230 -15.18 -15.25 -5.03
N PRO A 231 -16.35 -14.75 -5.41
CA PRO A 231 -17.61 -15.46 -5.26
C PRO A 231 -17.61 -16.78 -6.02
N ARG A 232 -18.31 -17.77 -5.50
CA ARG A 232 -18.47 -19.06 -6.16
C ARG A 232 -19.23 -18.93 -7.48
N GLU A 233 -20.23 -18.05 -7.52
CA GLU A 233 -21.04 -17.78 -8.70
C GLU A 233 -20.98 -16.29 -9.06
N PRO A 234 -20.81 -15.96 -10.35
CA PRO A 234 -20.86 -14.57 -10.80
C PRO A 234 -22.24 -13.96 -10.52
N ARG A 235 -22.27 -12.71 -10.10
CA ARG A 235 -23.48 -11.91 -9.94
C ARG A 235 -23.48 -10.76 -10.93
N PRO A 236 -24.09 -10.91 -12.10
CA PRO A 236 -24.04 -9.91 -13.17
C PRO A 236 -24.84 -8.65 -12.83
N SER A 237 -25.76 -8.73 -11.89
CA SER A 237 -26.54 -7.59 -11.41
C SER A 237 -26.74 -7.64 -9.90
N LEU A 238 -26.61 -6.48 -9.27
CA LEU A 238 -26.95 -6.27 -7.87
C LEU A 238 -27.58 -4.90 -7.73
N LEU A 239 -28.79 -4.86 -7.21
CA LEU A 239 -29.45 -3.62 -6.84
C LEU A 239 -29.61 -3.60 -5.33
N ILE A 240 -29.28 -2.47 -4.74
CA ILE A 240 -29.40 -2.26 -3.30
C ILE A 240 -30.23 -1.00 -3.07
N ARG A 241 -31.18 -1.11 -2.13
CA ARG A 241 -32.06 -0.02 -1.73
C ARG A 241 -31.84 0.32 -0.26
N ALA A 242 -31.65 1.61 0.02
CA ALA A 242 -31.56 2.12 1.38
C ALA A 242 -32.55 3.25 1.63
N GLU A 243 -33.00 3.39 2.87
CA GLU A 243 -33.74 4.56 3.32
C GLU A 243 -32.80 5.76 3.48
N ASN A 244 -33.26 6.94 3.09
CA ASN A 244 -32.50 8.17 3.20
C ASN A 244 -33.23 9.15 4.11
N THR A 245 -32.84 9.20 5.35
CA THR A 245 -33.41 10.10 6.37
C THR A 245 -32.88 11.53 6.30
N PHE A 246 -31.84 11.77 5.52
CA PHE A 246 -31.21 13.08 5.38
C PHE A 246 -31.90 13.99 4.35
N ASP A 247 -32.60 13.42 3.36
CA ASP A 247 -33.20 14.17 2.25
C ASP A 247 -34.65 13.72 2.01
N ALA A 248 -35.60 14.54 2.46
CA ALA A 248 -37.03 14.27 2.30
C ALA A 248 -37.49 14.28 0.82
N SER A 249 -36.76 14.93 -0.07
CA SER A 249 -37.06 14.95 -1.51
C SER A 249 -36.70 13.63 -2.21
N ALA A 250 -35.74 12.91 -1.64
CA ALA A 250 -35.26 11.62 -2.12
C ALA A 250 -35.12 10.63 -0.95
N PRO A 251 -36.24 10.17 -0.32
CA PRO A 251 -36.20 9.31 0.86
C PRO A 251 -35.69 7.90 0.57
N ILE A 252 -35.46 7.56 -0.68
CA ILE A 252 -34.94 6.27 -1.11
C ILE A 252 -33.71 6.48 -1.97
N VAL A 253 -32.62 5.82 -1.61
CA VAL A 253 -31.41 5.72 -2.44
C VAL A 253 -31.34 4.32 -3.02
N MET A 254 -31.16 4.25 -4.33
CA MET A 254 -30.89 3.02 -5.06
C MET A 254 -29.44 3.02 -5.54
N MET A 255 -28.77 1.90 -5.35
CA MET A 255 -27.50 1.58 -5.99
C MET A 255 -27.75 0.49 -7.04
N ALA A 256 -27.24 0.73 -8.26
CA ALA A 256 -27.16 -0.29 -9.29
C ALA A 256 -25.69 -0.66 -9.50
N ALA A 257 -25.36 -1.92 -9.31
CA ALA A 257 -24.08 -2.54 -9.65
C ALA A 257 -24.34 -3.55 -10.77
N LEU A 258 -24.06 -3.15 -12.00
CA LEU A 258 -24.36 -3.92 -13.21
C LEU A 258 -23.06 -4.30 -13.93
N GLN A 259 -22.94 -5.55 -14.35
CA GLN A 259 -21.76 -6.07 -15.03
C GLN A 259 -22.06 -6.26 -16.53
N PRO A 260 -21.47 -5.45 -17.40
CA PRO A 260 -21.60 -5.66 -18.84
C PRO A 260 -20.90 -6.94 -19.28
N PRO A 261 -21.40 -7.62 -20.32
CA PRO A 261 -20.75 -8.78 -20.86
C PRO A 261 -19.42 -8.40 -21.52
N THR A 262 -18.48 -9.32 -21.55
CA THR A 262 -17.25 -9.16 -22.29
C THR A 262 -17.56 -9.16 -23.80
N GLY A 263 -17.25 -8.05 -24.47
CA GLY A 263 -17.41 -7.93 -25.93
C GLY A 263 -16.30 -8.62 -26.73
N ALA A 264 -16.42 -8.63 -28.03
CA ALA A 264 -15.36 -9.11 -28.91
C ALA A 264 -14.10 -8.26 -28.73
N PRO A 265 -12.91 -8.87 -28.61
CA PRO A 265 -11.67 -8.13 -28.43
C PRO A 265 -11.29 -7.37 -29.69
N ARG A 266 -10.66 -6.21 -29.54
CA ARG A 266 -10.02 -5.48 -30.63
C ARG A 266 -8.87 -6.31 -31.21
N GLU A 267 -8.82 -6.43 -32.51
CA GLU A 267 -7.76 -7.19 -33.21
C GLU A 267 -6.37 -6.56 -33.01
N ARG A 268 -6.33 -5.24 -32.90
CA ARG A 268 -5.09 -4.46 -32.81
C ARG A 268 -5.20 -3.46 -31.65
N ILE A 269 -4.11 -3.34 -30.92
CA ILE A 269 -3.90 -2.26 -29.94
C ILE A 269 -2.57 -1.57 -30.20
N ALA A 270 -2.49 -0.29 -29.84
CA ALA A 270 -1.23 0.45 -29.79
C ALA A 270 -0.95 0.79 -28.33
N LEU A 271 0.17 0.31 -27.83
CA LEU A 271 0.51 0.34 -26.40
C LEU A 271 1.85 1.06 -26.19
N LYS A 272 1.86 2.08 -25.34
CA LYS A 272 3.06 2.75 -24.86
C LYS A 272 3.32 2.28 -23.42
N LEU A 273 4.36 1.45 -23.22
CA LEU A 273 4.77 0.98 -21.90
C LEU A 273 5.64 2.04 -21.24
N LEU A 274 5.31 2.44 -20.02
CA LEU A 274 6.04 3.39 -19.21
C LEU A 274 6.28 2.82 -17.83
N VAL A 275 7.54 2.66 -17.45
CA VAL A 275 7.93 1.99 -16.19
C VAL A 275 8.70 2.95 -15.31
N ASP A 276 8.26 3.04 -14.07
CA ASP A 276 8.96 3.75 -13.02
C ASP A 276 10.25 3.00 -12.62
N CYS A 277 11.35 3.71 -12.65
CA CYS A 277 12.69 3.25 -12.25
C CYS A 277 13.31 4.18 -11.20
N SER A 278 12.47 4.91 -10.46
CA SER A 278 12.88 5.73 -9.33
C SER A 278 13.41 4.88 -8.17
N GLY A 279 14.04 5.53 -7.20
CA GLY A 279 14.67 4.85 -6.06
C GLY A 279 13.67 4.08 -5.17
N SER A 280 12.40 4.52 -5.06
CA SER A 280 11.34 3.83 -4.31
C SER A 280 11.02 2.45 -4.90
N MET A 281 11.14 2.31 -6.22
CA MET A 281 10.91 1.06 -6.93
C MET A 281 11.93 -0.04 -6.62
N ASN A 282 13.03 0.27 -5.92
CA ASN A 282 14.05 -0.73 -5.61
C ASN A 282 13.48 -1.87 -4.73
N GLY A 283 13.98 -3.09 -4.91
CA GLY A 283 13.53 -4.27 -4.19
C GLY A 283 12.35 -4.97 -4.87
N ASP A 284 11.28 -5.24 -4.13
CA ASP A 284 10.12 -6.00 -4.60
C ASP A 284 9.34 -5.29 -5.72
N SER A 285 9.29 -3.95 -5.72
CA SER A 285 8.54 -3.16 -6.70
C SER A 285 9.10 -3.31 -8.11
N ILE A 286 10.43 -3.19 -8.31
CA ILE A 286 11.03 -3.32 -9.64
C ILE A 286 11.00 -4.77 -10.16
N VAL A 287 11.10 -5.76 -9.27
CA VAL A 287 10.91 -7.18 -9.62
C VAL A 287 9.49 -7.41 -10.12
N SER A 288 8.54 -6.81 -9.41
CA SER A 288 7.12 -6.82 -9.73
C SER A 288 6.85 -6.16 -11.08
N ALA A 289 7.43 -4.99 -11.33
CA ALA A 289 7.28 -4.27 -12.60
C ALA A 289 7.79 -5.09 -13.79
N ARG A 290 8.96 -5.73 -13.66
CA ARG A 290 9.48 -6.64 -14.70
C ARG A 290 8.56 -7.83 -14.95
N ALA A 291 7.99 -8.44 -13.92
CA ALA A 291 7.04 -9.55 -14.06
C ALA A 291 5.75 -9.10 -14.76
N ALA A 292 5.21 -7.91 -14.41
CA ALA A 292 4.05 -7.33 -15.08
C ALA A 292 4.33 -7.08 -16.56
N LEU A 293 5.47 -6.47 -16.91
CA LEU A 293 5.88 -6.25 -18.30
C LEU A 293 5.96 -7.55 -19.11
N ARG A 294 6.58 -8.60 -18.55
CA ARG A 294 6.63 -9.91 -19.20
C ARG A 294 5.22 -10.47 -19.46
N GLY A 295 4.32 -10.33 -18.47
CA GLY A 295 2.92 -10.75 -18.60
C GLY A 295 2.18 -10.02 -19.70
N VAL A 296 2.37 -8.70 -19.83
CA VAL A 296 1.81 -7.88 -20.91
C VAL A 296 2.36 -8.33 -22.27
N VAL A 297 3.69 -8.39 -22.41
CA VAL A 297 4.37 -8.73 -23.66
C VAL A 297 4.00 -10.14 -24.15
N ALA A 298 3.85 -11.10 -23.24
CA ALA A 298 3.41 -12.46 -23.56
C ALA A 298 1.98 -12.53 -24.12
N GLY A 299 1.14 -11.54 -23.84
CA GLY A 299 -0.24 -11.46 -24.33
C GLY A 299 -0.43 -10.61 -25.58
N LEU A 300 0.64 -10.04 -26.17
CA LEU A 300 0.58 -9.28 -27.42
C LEU A 300 0.52 -10.23 -28.63
N ASN A 301 -0.16 -9.77 -29.68
CA ASN A 301 -0.19 -10.44 -30.98
C ASN A 301 0.67 -9.69 -32.03
N GLU A 302 0.92 -10.32 -33.16
CA GLU A 302 1.79 -9.80 -34.22
C GLU A 302 1.28 -8.54 -34.93
N HIS A 303 0.05 -8.13 -34.67
CA HIS A 303 -0.59 -6.94 -35.23
C HIS A 303 -0.58 -5.76 -34.25
N ASP A 304 -0.21 -5.99 -33.01
CA ASP A 304 -0.13 -4.94 -32.00
C ASP A 304 1.10 -4.06 -32.23
N HIS A 305 1.02 -2.83 -31.72
CA HIS A 305 2.15 -1.90 -31.69
C HIS A 305 2.53 -1.66 -30.24
N LEU A 306 3.82 -1.55 -29.97
CA LEU A 306 4.32 -1.24 -28.66
C LEU A 306 5.54 -0.35 -28.70
N SER A 307 5.74 0.41 -27.62
CA SER A 307 7.00 1.06 -27.25
C SER A 307 7.30 0.81 -25.79
N LEU A 308 8.55 0.97 -25.38
CA LEU A 308 8.96 0.86 -23.97
C LEU A 308 9.81 2.06 -23.59
N SER A 309 9.39 2.73 -22.53
CA SER A 309 10.09 3.83 -21.91
C SER A 309 10.24 3.56 -20.42
N ARG A 310 11.30 4.06 -19.79
CA ARG A 310 11.48 4.08 -18.35
C ARG A 310 11.73 5.50 -17.86
N PHE A 311 11.38 5.76 -16.61
CA PHE A 311 11.54 7.09 -16.04
C PHE A 311 11.93 7.05 -14.55
N GLY A 312 12.48 8.15 -14.12
CA GLY A 312 12.79 8.54 -12.76
C GLY A 312 13.00 10.04 -12.75
N SER A 313 14.17 10.55 -12.43
CA SER A 313 14.55 11.97 -12.63
C SER A 313 14.71 12.34 -14.12
N THR A 314 14.84 11.36 -15.00
CA THR A 314 14.93 11.50 -16.45
C THR A 314 14.06 10.46 -17.14
N VAL A 315 13.77 10.67 -18.42
CA VAL A 315 12.99 9.73 -19.25
C VAL A 315 13.90 9.12 -20.30
N GLU A 316 13.84 7.79 -20.43
CA GLU A 316 14.60 7.05 -21.43
C GLU A 316 13.68 6.17 -22.28
N HIS A 317 13.73 6.34 -23.61
CA HIS A 317 13.00 5.50 -24.55
C HIS A 317 13.86 4.30 -24.94
N LEU A 318 13.59 3.14 -24.31
CA LEU A 318 14.36 1.90 -24.53
C LEU A 318 14.01 1.19 -25.83
N PHE A 319 12.75 1.28 -26.25
CA PHE A 319 12.24 0.63 -27.45
C PHE A 319 11.28 1.56 -28.18
N ALA A 320 11.63 1.93 -29.40
CA ALA A 320 10.81 2.82 -30.22
C ALA A 320 9.49 2.15 -30.67
N PRO A 321 8.42 2.95 -30.96
CA PRO A 321 7.16 2.41 -31.43
C PRO A 321 7.34 1.46 -32.63
N SER A 322 6.96 0.20 -32.44
CA SER A 322 7.18 -0.87 -33.41
C SER A 322 6.07 -1.92 -33.36
N VAL A 323 5.87 -2.65 -34.45
CA VAL A 323 4.94 -3.78 -34.49
C VAL A 323 5.48 -4.94 -33.65
N ALA A 324 4.62 -5.59 -32.88
CA ALA A 324 4.96 -6.67 -31.95
C ALA A 324 5.28 -8.02 -32.65
N LYS A 325 6.10 -7.97 -33.69
CA LYS A 325 6.56 -9.19 -34.38
C LYS A 325 7.49 -10.02 -33.49
N PRO A 326 7.56 -11.34 -33.67
CA PRO A 326 8.40 -12.23 -32.85
C PRO A 326 9.86 -11.79 -32.74
N GLN A 327 10.40 -11.16 -33.79
CA GLN A 327 11.77 -10.63 -33.77
C GLN A 327 11.87 -9.39 -32.87
N ALA A 328 10.91 -8.46 -32.92
CA ALA A 328 10.87 -7.27 -32.07
C ALA A 328 10.70 -7.66 -30.58
N LEU A 329 9.83 -8.63 -30.29
CA LEU A 329 9.62 -9.13 -28.93
C LEU A 329 10.86 -9.81 -28.35
N ARG A 330 11.65 -10.53 -29.17
CA ARG A 330 12.94 -11.09 -28.75
C ARG A 330 13.97 -10.02 -28.40
N HIS A 331 13.96 -8.86 -29.05
CA HIS A 331 14.84 -7.74 -28.69
C HIS A 331 14.35 -7.02 -27.41
N LEU A 332 13.06 -7.00 -27.17
CA LEU A 332 12.46 -6.35 -26.00
C LEU A 332 12.74 -7.10 -24.70
N GLN A 333 12.78 -8.44 -24.74
CA GLN A 333 12.95 -9.26 -23.53
C GLN A 333 14.23 -8.92 -22.73
N PRO A 334 15.43 -8.82 -23.32
CA PRO A 334 16.63 -8.41 -22.58
C PRO A 334 16.52 -6.99 -22.01
N LEU A 335 15.81 -6.08 -22.69
CA LEU A 335 15.59 -4.72 -22.19
C LEU A 335 14.74 -4.75 -20.91
N ILE A 336 13.66 -5.55 -20.90
CA ILE A 336 12.82 -5.73 -19.70
C ILE A 336 13.61 -6.36 -18.57
N ASP A 337 14.41 -7.37 -18.84
CA ASP A 337 15.22 -8.05 -17.82
C ASP A 337 16.30 -7.13 -17.22
N GLY A 338 16.79 -6.18 -18.02
CA GLY A 338 17.78 -5.18 -17.61
C GLY A 338 17.21 -3.95 -16.89
N ILE A 339 15.89 -3.80 -16.76
CA ILE A 339 15.28 -2.65 -16.07
C ILE A 339 15.68 -2.68 -14.59
N GLN A 340 16.16 -1.54 -14.08
CA GLN A 340 16.56 -1.36 -12.68
C GLN A 340 16.02 -0.03 -12.14
N ALA A 341 15.91 0.10 -10.80
CA ALA A 341 15.50 1.31 -10.11
C ALA A 341 16.73 2.23 -9.91
N ASP A 342 17.26 2.77 -10.98
CA ASP A 342 18.54 3.50 -11.03
C ASP A 342 18.42 4.95 -11.54
N LEU A 343 17.17 5.45 -11.73
CA LEU A 343 16.92 6.79 -12.29
C LEU A 343 16.58 7.87 -11.24
N GLY A 344 16.81 7.61 -9.95
CA GLY A 344 16.71 8.62 -8.88
C GLY A 344 15.28 8.96 -8.48
N GLY A 345 14.85 10.23 -8.63
CA GLY A 345 13.52 10.71 -8.23
C GLY A 345 12.41 10.29 -9.20
N THR A 346 11.16 10.79 -8.96
CA THR A 346 9.94 10.41 -9.73
C THR A 346 9.35 11.63 -10.42
N GLU A 347 9.81 11.94 -11.64
CA GLU A 347 9.30 13.05 -12.49
C GLU A 347 8.18 12.52 -13.44
N MET A 348 7.06 12.12 -12.84
CA MET A 348 5.95 11.44 -13.57
C MET A 348 5.29 12.34 -14.62
N GLU A 349 5.13 13.64 -14.35
CA GLU A 349 4.54 14.60 -15.30
C GLU A 349 5.35 14.69 -16.60
N GLY A 350 6.67 14.91 -16.47
CA GLY A 350 7.57 14.94 -17.61
C GLY A 350 7.60 13.62 -18.36
N ALA A 351 7.55 12.50 -17.63
CA ALA A 351 7.55 11.17 -18.22
C ALA A 351 6.29 10.89 -19.06
N LEU A 352 5.12 11.20 -18.52
CA LEU A 352 3.86 11.05 -19.26
C LEU A 352 3.84 11.96 -20.50
N SER A 353 4.24 13.24 -20.35
CA SER A 353 4.33 14.18 -21.48
C SER A 353 5.23 13.65 -22.59
N ALA A 354 6.43 13.16 -22.27
CA ALA A 354 7.36 12.59 -23.23
C ALA A 354 6.79 11.34 -23.94
N VAL A 355 6.03 10.51 -23.23
CA VAL A 355 5.38 9.34 -23.83
C VAL A 355 4.17 9.74 -24.69
N PHE A 356 3.42 10.76 -24.32
CA PHE A 356 2.32 11.27 -25.13
C PHE A 356 2.81 11.80 -26.48
N GLU A 357 3.99 12.40 -26.55
CA GLU A 357 4.62 12.90 -27.79
C GLU A 357 5.11 11.80 -28.73
N LEU A 358 5.33 10.57 -28.23
CA LEU A 358 5.72 9.46 -29.12
C LEU A 358 4.69 9.25 -30.24
N PRO A 359 5.12 8.91 -31.45
CA PRO A 359 4.24 8.74 -32.60
C PRO A 359 3.06 7.82 -32.30
N ARG A 360 1.85 8.24 -32.72
CA ARG A 360 0.66 7.40 -32.71
C ARG A 360 0.64 6.59 -34.01
N THR A 361 0.26 5.34 -33.92
CA THR A 361 0.01 4.53 -35.10
C THR A 361 -1.35 4.86 -35.71
N GLU A 362 -1.48 4.75 -37.00
CA GLU A 362 -2.49 5.37 -37.87
C GLU A 362 -3.98 5.13 -37.55
N HIS A 363 -4.37 4.30 -36.60
CA HIS A 363 -5.77 3.84 -36.55
C HIS A 363 -6.43 3.85 -35.16
N ASN A 364 -6.03 4.62 -34.20
CA ASN A 364 -6.72 4.93 -32.96
C ASN A 364 -5.71 5.33 -31.86
N GLY A 365 -6.08 6.22 -30.97
CA GLY A 365 -5.21 6.72 -29.91
C GLY A 365 -4.46 5.60 -29.19
N ALA A 366 -3.18 5.76 -28.99
CA ALA A 366 -2.39 4.78 -28.27
C ALA A 366 -2.76 4.78 -26.78
N ASP A 367 -2.88 3.59 -26.20
CA ASP A 367 -3.05 3.43 -24.76
C ASP A 367 -1.67 3.52 -24.08
N VAL A 368 -1.61 4.15 -22.91
CA VAL A 368 -0.41 4.16 -22.06
C VAL A 368 -0.61 3.17 -20.93
N LEU A 369 0.34 2.27 -20.72
CA LEU A 369 0.40 1.42 -19.52
C LEU A 369 1.54 1.90 -18.64
N LEU A 370 1.18 2.53 -17.52
CA LEU A 370 2.06 2.99 -16.47
C LEU A 370 2.24 1.91 -15.41
N ILE A 371 3.48 1.59 -15.04
CA ILE A 371 3.81 0.69 -13.94
C ILE A 371 4.64 1.48 -12.93
N THR A 372 4.13 1.70 -11.72
CA THR A 372 4.72 2.57 -10.69
C THR A 372 4.16 2.22 -9.30
N ASP A 373 4.83 2.64 -8.24
CA ASP A 373 4.26 2.68 -6.89
C ASP A 373 3.39 3.94 -6.65
N GLY A 374 3.47 4.93 -7.55
CA GLY A 374 2.62 6.14 -7.54
C GLY A 374 2.96 7.15 -6.46
N GLU A 375 4.14 7.12 -5.89
CA GLU A 375 4.56 7.92 -4.74
C GLU A 375 4.85 9.39 -5.09
N ILE A 376 3.80 10.15 -5.42
CA ILE A 376 3.87 11.58 -5.77
C ILE A 376 2.85 12.41 -4.99
N TRP A 377 3.18 13.69 -4.75
CA TRP A 377 2.28 14.65 -4.11
C TRP A 377 1.37 15.40 -5.10
N GLN A 378 1.86 15.72 -6.29
CA GLN A 378 1.23 16.62 -7.26
C GLN A 378 0.36 15.87 -8.28
N ALA A 379 -0.68 15.18 -7.82
CA ALA A 379 -1.51 14.34 -8.68
C ALA A 379 -2.45 15.14 -9.61
N GLU A 380 -2.99 16.28 -9.17
CA GLU A 380 -4.03 17.01 -9.91
C GLU A 380 -3.50 17.57 -11.24
N GLU A 381 -2.27 18.11 -11.26
CA GLU A 381 -1.62 18.65 -12.47
C GLU A 381 -1.39 17.52 -13.50
N ILE A 382 -0.92 16.37 -13.03
CA ILE A 382 -0.66 15.17 -13.87
C ILE A 382 -1.95 14.62 -14.45
N ILE A 383 -3.01 14.53 -13.64
CA ILE A 383 -4.32 14.05 -14.09
C ILE A 383 -4.91 14.98 -15.16
N ALA A 384 -4.79 16.30 -14.98
CA ALA A 384 -5.25 17.27 -15.98
C ALA A 384 -4.49 17.12 -17.30
N ALA A 385 -3.16 17.07 -17.27
CA ALA A 385 -2.32 16.89 -18.45
C ALA A 385 -2.61 15.57 -19.18
N ALA A 386 -2.79 14.48 -18.43
CA ALA A 386 -3.12 13.18 -18.99
C ALA A 386 -4.46 13.20 -19.74
N ARG A 387 -5.49 13.81 -19.15
CA ARG A 387 -6.81 13.96 -19.76
C ARG A 387 -6.74 14.77 -21.06
N ASP A 388 -6.01 15.88 -21.05
CA ASP A 388 -5.86 16.76 -22.21
C ASP A 388 -5.07 16.11 -23.36
N SER A 389 -4.23 15.12 -23.05
CA SER A 389 -3.47 14.36 -24.05
C SER A 389 -4.32 13.51 -24.99
N GLY A 390 -5.55 13.18 -24.59
CA GLY A 390 -6.44 12.28 -25.32
C GLY A 390 -5.96 10.82 -25.39
N HIS A 391 -4.99 10.41 -24.56
CA HIS A 391 -4.62 9.02 -24.36
C HIS A 391 -5.46 8.41 -23.26
N ARG A 392 -5.71 7.10 -23.32
CA ARG A 392 -6.17 6.36 -22.15
C ARG A 392 -4.94 5.91 -21.36
N VAL A 393 -4.92 6.22 -20.07
CA VAL A 393 -3.86 5.77 -19.18
C VAL A 393 -4.37 4.59 -18.35
N PHE A 394 -3.71 3.47 -18.49
CA PHE A 394 -3.88 2.31 -17.64
C PHE A 394 -2.74 2.25 -16.64
N ALA A 395 -3.01 1.88 -15.40
CA ALA A 395 -1.98 1.86 -14.38
C ALA A 395 -1.92 0.50 -13.66
N ILE A 396 -0.71 0.01 -13.42
CA ILE A 396 -0.46 -1.10 -12.49
C ILE A 396 0.35 -0.54 -11.34
N GLY A 397 -0.33 -0.40 -10.18
CA GLY A 397 0.31 -0.01 -8.93
C GLY A 397 1.05 -1.21 -8.33
N VAL A 398 2.33 -1.02 -7.99
CA VAL A 398 3.18 -2.06 -7.41
C VAL A 398 3.71 -1.62 -6.04
N GLY A 399 4.16 -2.58 -5.22
CA GLY A 399 4.71 -2.30 -3.89
C GLY A 399 3.76 -2.66 -2.75
N SER A 400 4.23 -2.50 -1.52
CA SER A 400 3.50 -2.89 -0.30
C SER A 400 2.49 -1.85 0.18
N ALA A 401 2.58 -0.61 -0.30
CA ALA A 401 1.66 0.50 0.00
C ALA A 401 1.58 1.47 -1.21
N PRO A 402 1.06 1.03 -2.37
CA PRO A 402 0.97 1.87 -3.56
C PRO A 402 0.00 3.03 -3.34
N ALA A 403 0.24 4.18 -3.99
CA ALA A 403 -0.64 5.35 -3.91
C ALA A 403 -1.95 5.12 -4.71
N GLU A 404 -2.79 4.17 -4.24
CA GLU A 404 -3.99 3.69 -4.95
C GLU A 404 -4.92 4.82 -5.39
N GLY A 405 -5.16 5.81 -4.55
CA GLY A 405 -6.05 6.93 -4.86
C GLY A 405 -5.59 7.77 -6.05
N VAL A 406 -4.28 8.01 -6.15
CA VAL A 406 -3.69 8.80 -7.25
C VAL A 406 -3.74 8.03 -8.57
N LEU A 407 -3.32 6.76 -8.55
CA LEU A 407 -3.27 5.92 -9.76
C LEU A 407 -4.67 5.63 -10.30
N ARG A 408 -5.64 5.40 -9.41
CA ARG A 408 -7.03 5.19 -9.80
C ARG A 408 -7.64 6.45 -10.42
N ALA A 409 -7.43 7.63 -9.80
CA ALA A 409 -7.90 8.90 -10.33
C ALA A 409 -7.28 9.23 -11.71
N LEU A 410 -6.00 8.97 -11.90
CA LEU A 410 -5.30 9.14 -13.19
C LEU A 410 -5.90 8.25 -14.28
N ALA A 411 -6.08 6.96 -13.98
CA ALA A 411 -6.63 6.02 -14.94
C ALA A 411 -8.10 6.33 -15.29
N GLU A 412 -8.96 6.53 -14.30
CA GLU A 412 -10.39 6.79 -14.51
C GLU A 412 -10.64 8.11 -15.27
N SER A 413 -9.87 9.18 -14.97
CA SER A 413 -10.01 10.48 -15.63
C SER A 413 -9.70 10.45 -17.12
N THR A 414 -8.90 9.48 -17.57
CA THR A 414 -8.50 9.32 -18.97
C THR A 414 -9.26 8.22 -19.71
N GLY A 415 -10.18 7.55 -19.02
CA GLY A 415 -10.93 6.44 -19.61
C GLY A 415 -10.19 5.11 -19.63
N GLY A 416 -9.13 4.98 -18.83
CA GLY A 416 -8.42 3.72 -18.59
C GLY A 416 -8.91 2.99 -17.34
N ALA A 417 -8.08 2.09 -16.82
CA ALA A 417 -8.33 1.30 -15.63
C ALA A 417 -7.06 1.16 -14.78
N CYS A 418 -7.23 0.82 -13.51
CA CYS A 418 -6.14 0.58 -12.60
C CYS A 418 -6.20 -0.85 -12.05
N GLU A 419 -5.05 -1.50 -11.93
CA GLU A 419 -4.84 -2.76 -11.21
C GLU A 419 -3.75 -2.56 -10.16
N PHE A 420 -3.81 -3.34 -9.11
CA PHE A 420 -2.79 -3.31 -8.07
C PHE A 420 -2.19 -4.69 -7.90
N ALA A 421 -0.91 -4.72 -7.66
CA ALA A 421 -0.15 -5.94 -7.49
C ALA A 421 0.83 -5.76 -6.33
N THR A 422 0.31 -5.98 -5.11
CA THR A 422 1.12 -6.02 -3.90
C THR A 422 1.99 -7.28 -3.87
N PRO A 423 3.14 -7.27 -3.18
CA PRO A 423 3.96 -8.47 -3.03
C PRO A 423 3.12 -9.64 -2.51
N GLY A 424 3.22 -10.79 -3.18
CA GLY A 424 2.38 -11.96 -2.91
C GLY A 424 1.17 -12.12 -3.84
N GLU A 425 0.71 -11.07 -4.53
CA GLU A 425 -0.28 -11.20 -5.61
C GLU A 425 0.34 -11.74 -6.90
N ALA A 426 -0.48 -12.44 -7.70
CA ALA A 426 -0.05 -12.96 -9.00
C ALA A 426 0.01 -11.82 -10.05
N LEU A 427 1.16 -11.17 -10.16
CA LEU A 427 1.44 -10.03 -11.03
C LEU A 427 1.12 -10.26 -12.51
N GLU A 428 1.47 -11.44 -13.01
CA GLU A 428 1.15 -11.83 -14.38
C GLU A 428 -0.36 -11.91 -14.61
N ALA A 429 -1.14 -12.26 -13.58
CA ALA A 429 -2.59 -12.26 -13.66
C ALA A 429 -3.15 -10.83 -13.72
N ALA A 430 -2.61 -9.89 -12.93
CA ALA A 430 -2.97 -8.47 -12.99
C ALA A 430 -2.65 -7.88 -14.37
N ALA A 431 -1.47 -8.16 -14.91
CA ALA A 431 -1.07 -7.74 -16.25
C ALA A 431 -2.00 -8.30 -17.36
N ARG A 432 -2.40 -9.57 -17.26
CA ARG A 432 -3.36 -10.19 -18.20
C ARG A 432 -4.74 -9.56 -18.11
N ARG A 433 -5.26 -9.28 -16.90
CA ARG A 433 -6.55 -8.59 -16.73
C ARG A 433 -6.49 -7.18 -17.31
N MET A 434 -5.38 -6.47 -17.11
CA MET A 434 -5.17 -5.15 -17.68
C MET A 434 -5.18 -5.20 -19.21
N LEU A 435 -4.39 -6.10 -19.81
CA LEU A 435 -4.37 -6.29 -21.27
C LEU A 435 -5.75 -6.68 -21.82
N HIS A 436 -6.51 -7.51 -21.08
CA HIS A 436 -7.89 -7.86 -21.43
C HIS A 436 -8.79 -6.61 -21.52
N ARG A 437 -8.72 -5.69 -20.54
CA ARG A 437 -9.47 -4.41 -20.58
C ARG A 437 -9.03 -3.53 -21.75
N MET A 438 -7.72 -3.43 -22.00
CA MET A 438 -7.18 -2.64 -23.12
C MET A 438 -7.68 -3.14 -24.47
N ARG A 439 -7.90 -4.45 -24.62
CA ARG A 439 -8.43 -5.06 -25.86
C ARG A 439 -9.92 -4.95 -26.04
N GLN A 440 -10.67 -4.50 -25.05
CA GLN A 440 -12.12 -4.38 -25.19
C GLN A 440 -12.50 -3.19 -26.06
N ALA A 441 -13.62 -3.33 -26.76
CA ALA A 441 -14.23 -2.23 -27.49
C ALA A 441 -14.64 -1.13 -26.49
N VAL A 442 -14.44 0.12 -26.87
CA VAL A 442 -14.88 1.27 -26.08
C VAL A 442 -16.37 1.50 -26.32
N HIS A 443 -17.16 1.44 -25.27
CA HIS A 443 -18.55 1.88 -25.28
C HIS A 443 -18.60 3.38 -25.04
N THR A 444 -19.43 4.07 -25.79
CA THR A 444 -19.70 5.51 -25.63
C THR A 444 -21.09 5.75 -25.06
N ASN A 445 -21.33 6.95 -24.51
CA ASN A 445 -22.63 7.35 -23.95
C ASN A 445 -23.22 6.34 -22.96
N VAL A 446 -22.34 5.79 -22.10
CA VAL A 446 -22.75 4.83 -21.06
C VAL A 446 -23.63 5.53 -20.03
N ARG A 447 -24.82 4.99 -19.79
CA ARG A 447 -25.80 5.56 -18.85
C ARG A 447 -26.64 4.47 -18.20
N ILE A 448 -27.16 4.78 -17.02
CA ILE A 448 -28.21 3.97 -16.38
C ILE A 448 -29.57 4.55 -16.72
N ASP A 449 -30.41 3.72 -17.30
CA ASP A 449 -31.85 3.97 -17.39
C ASP A 449 -32.51 3.36 -16.15
N TRP A 450 -33.05 4.18 -15.29
CA TRP A 450 -33.68 3.76 -14.04
C TRP A 450 -35.15 3.34 -14.21
N GLY A 451 -35.70 3.45 -15.42
CA GLY A 451 -37.12 3.22 -15.71
C GLY A 451 -38.08 4.24 -15.12
N SER A 452 -37.58 5.17 -14.31
CA SER A 452 -38.28 6.31 -13.72
C SER A 452 -37.30 7.46 -13.51
N ALA A 453 -37.79 8.70 -13.58
CA ALA A 453 -36.95 9.85 -13.37
C ALA A 453 -36.51 9.95 -11.90
N PRO A 454 -35.20 9.91 -11.60
CA PRO A 454 -34.70 10.12 -10.25
C PRO A 454 -34.73 11.62 -9.90
N ALA A 455 -34.78 11.93 -8.61
CA ALA A 455 -34.58 13.30 -8.10
C ALA A 455 -33.14 13.79 -8.37
N TRP A 456 -32.21 12.87 -8.29
CA TRP A 456 -30.79 13.04 -8.65
C TRP A 456 -30.19 11.69 -9.01
N SER A 457 -29.12 11.69 -9.83
CA SER A 457 -28.33 10.49 -10.10
C SER A 457 -26.86 10.83 -10.22
N SER A 458 -26.00 9.95 -9.72
CA SER A 458 -24.59 9.91 -10.07
C SER A 458 -24.44 8.99 -11.30
N GLY A 459 -23.81 9.50 -12.35
CA GLY A 459 -23.54 8.68 -13.53
C GLY A 459 -22.56 7.54 -13.24
N PRO A 460 -22.47 6.53 -14.12
CA PRO A 460 -21.40 5.54 -14.11
C PRO A 460 -20.05 6.23 -14.39
N ALA A 461 -18.95 5.52 -14.06
CA ALA A 461 -17.63 5.93 -14.50
C ALA A 461 -17.59 6.12 -16.04
N PRO A 462 -16.76 7.04 -16.57
CA PRO A 462 -16.71 7.34 -17.99
C PRO A 462 -16.29 6.13 -18.83
N SER A 463 -15.62 5.15 -18.25
CA SER A 463 -15.17 3.92 -18.92
C SER A 463 -15.82 2.69 -18.32
N VAL A 464 -16.29 1.82 -19.18
CA VAL A 464 -16.95 0.58 -18.84
C VAL A 464 -16.26 -0.57 -19.56
N PHE A 465 -15.77 -1.52 -18.79
CA PHE A 465 -15.13 -2.73 -19.28
C PHE A 465 -16.01 -3.95 -19.00
N GLY A 466 -16.12 -4.84 -19.97
CA GLY A 466 -16.84 -6.10 -19.79
C GLY A 466 -16.18 -6.97 -18.72
N GLY A 467 -16.98 -7.50 -17.83
CA GLY A 467 -16.50 -8.26 -16.68
C GLY A 467 -16.18 -7.41 -15.45
N ASP A 468 -16.19 -6.07 -15.54
CA ASP A 468 -16.08 -5.16 -14.40
C ASP A 468 -17.46 -4.61 -14.03
N THR A 469 -17.68 -4.35 -12.74
CA THR A 469 -18.95 -3.81 -12.26
C THR A 469 -19.03 -2.30 -12.46
N VAL A 470 -20.11 -1.87 -13.08
CA VAL A 470 -20.50 -0.46 -13.20
C VAL A 470 -21.42 -0.10 -12.06
N ILE A 471 -21.02 0.83 -11.20
CA ILE A 471 -21.84 1.29 -10.08
C ILE A 471 -22.39 2.68 -10.37
N ALA A 472 -23.72 2.82 -10.21
CA ALA A 472 -24.41 4.10 -10.23
C ALA A 472 -25.34 4.21 -9.02
N LEU A 473 -25.60 5.44 -8.60
CA LEU A 473 -26.48 5.77 -7.47
C LEU A 473 -27.54 6.78 -7.90
N ALA A 474 -28.74 6.62 -7.39
CA ALA A 474 -29.80 7.60 -7.63
C ALA A 474 -30.75 7.70 -6.44
N GLY A 475 -31.34 8.89 -6.28
CA GLY A 475 -32.34 9.18 -5.26
C GLY A 475 -33.74 9.23 -5.83
N PHE A 476 -34.72 8.65 -5.14
CA PHE A 476 -36.11 8.56 -5.57
C PHE A 476 -37.09 8.99 -4.47
N SER A 477 -38.19 9.59 -4.88
CA SER A 477 -39.32 9.89 -3.99
C SER A 477 -40.21 8.66 -3.72
N ARG A 478 -40.15 7.61 -4.56
CA ARG A 478 -40.88 6.35 -4.47
C ARG A 478 -40.02 5.17 -4.91
N PRO A 479 -40.28 3.96 -4.39
CA PRO A 479 -39.58 2.76 -4.85
C PRO A 479 -39.77 2.55 -6.36
N ILE A 480 -38.73 2.05 -7.03
CA ILE A 480 -38.74 1.66 -8.43
C ILE A 480 -38.62 0.15 -8.54
N GLN A 481 -39.04 -0.41 -9.69
CA GLN A 481 -38.89 -1.84 -9.95
C GLN A 481 -37.46 -2.15 -10.41
N ALA A 482 -36.84 -3.12 -9.80
CA ALA A 482 -35.45 -3.54 -10.12
C ALA A 482 -35.28 -3.89 -11.61
N SER A 483 -36.25 -4.62 -12.20
CA SER A 483 -36.24 -5.03 -13.63
C SER A 483 -36.32 -3.87 -14.62
N ALA A 484 -36.71 -2.67 -14.18
CA ALA A 484 -36.70 -1.46 -15.02
C ALA A 484 -35.32 -0.83 -15.15
N VAL A 485 -34.37 -1.16 -14.27
CA VAL A 485 -33.03 -0.58 -14.26
C VAL A 485 -32.15 -1.26 -15.31
N ARG A 486 -31.59 -0.47 -16.22
CA ARG A 486 -30.81 -0.96 -17.37
C ARG A 486 -29.51 -0.18 -17.53
N LEU A 487 -28.44 -0.87 -17.87
CA LEU A 487 -27.19 -0.27 -18.34
C LEU A 487 -27.25 -0.16 -19.86
N LEU A 488 -27.24 1.04 -20.38
CA LEU A 488 -27.31 1.35 -21.80
C LEU A 488 -26.00 1.99 -22.25
N ALA A 489 -25.59 1.70 -23.48
CA ALA A 489 -24.44 2.35 -24.14
C ALA A 489 -24.76 2.53 -25.61
N GLU A 490 -23.86 3.23 -26.32
CA GLU A 490 -23.87 3.31 -27.78
C GLU A 490 -22.75 2.43 -28.36
N ASP A 491 -23.07 1.67 -29.39
CA ASP A 491 -22.10 0.90 -30.16
C ASP A 491 -21.35 1.80 -31.16
N ALA A 492 -20.44 1.22 -31.93
CA ALA A 492 -19.65 1.92 -32.94
C ALA A 492 -20.50 2.55 -34.08
N GLN A 493 -21.75 2.16 -34.22
CA GLN A 493 -22.74 2.67 -35.17
C GLN A 493 -23.68 3.70 -34.53
N CYS A 494 -23.37 4.18 -33.31
CA CYS A 494 -24.21 5.09 -32.53
C CYS A 494 -25.62 4.55 -32.21
N LYS A 495 -25.80 3.25 -32.20
CA LYS A 495 -27.06 2.60 -31.83
C LYS A 495 -27.02 2.31 -30.32
N THR A 496 -28.09 2.66 -29.62
CA THR A 496 -28.27 2.30 -28.20
C THR A 496 -28.41 0.78 -28.07
N VAL A 497 -27.57 0.19 -27.23
CA VAL A 497 -27.56 -1.22 -26.86
C VAL A 497 -27.73 -1.37 -25.35
N GLU A 498 -28.47 -2.38 -24.91
CA GLU A 498 -28.59 -2.77 -23.53
C GLU A 498 -27.43 -3.71 -23.18
N LEU A 499 -26.60 -3.34 -22.22
CA LEU A 499 -25.43 -4.12 -21.78
C LEU A 499 -25.78 -5.04 -20.61
N ALA A 500 -26.61 -4.56 -19.66
CA ALA A 500 -27.03 -5.33 -18.49
C ALA A 500 -28.37 -4.79 -17.96
N ARG A 501 -29.05 -5.63 -17.16
CA ARG A 501 -30.35 -5.31 -16.54
C ARG A 501 -30.36 -5.74 -15.08
N GLY A 502 -31.03 -4.97 -14.24
CA GLY A 502 -31.31 -5.33 -12.86
C GLY A 502 -32.33 -6.49 -12.76
N GLU A 503 -32.10 -7.40 -11.84
CA GLU A 503 -32.97 -8.56 -11.63
C GLU A 503 -33.84 -8.39 -10.38
N ALA A 504 -33.20 -8.12 -9.24
CA ALA A 504 -33.88 -7.94 -7.96
C ALA A 504 -33.14 -6.93 -7.10
N ASP A 505 -33.82 -6.24 -6.20
CA ASP A 505 -33.22 -5.37 -5.20
C ASP A 505 -33.17 -6.03 -3.82
N ALA A 506 -32.15 -5.68 -3.06
CA ALA A 506 -31.98 -6.06 -1.66
C ALA A 506 -32.01 -4.80 -0.77
N PRO A 507 -32.65 -4.87 0.41
CA PRO A 507 -32.60 -3.78 1.37
C PRO A 507 -31.20 -3.69 1.98
N CYS A 508 -30.72 -2.47 2.18
CA CYS A 508 -29.50 -2.17 2.90
C CYS A 508 -29.86 -1.36 4.17
N PRO A 509 -29.70 -1.91 5.35
CA PRO A 509 -29.94 -1.17 6.58
C PRO A 509 -28.81 -0.16 6.84
N GLY A 510 -29.15 0.90 7.56
CA GLY A 510 -28.18 1.92 7.97
C GLY A 510 -28.05 3.07 7.00
N ASP A 511 -27.17 4.01 7.32
CA ASP A 511 -26.98 5.27 6.65
C ASP A 511 -25.76 5.31 5.68
N GLY A 512 -25.02 4.21 5.57
CA GLY A 512 -23.79 4.13 4.77
C GLY A 512 -24.04 4.44 3.29
N LEU A 513 -25.02 3.77 2.65
CA LEU A 513 -25.30 3.96 1.23
C LEU A 513 -25.80 5.37 0.89
N PRO A 514 -26.75 5.99 1.62
CA PRO A 514 -27.13 7.38 1.41
C PRO A 514 -25.98 8.35 1.53
N ARG A 515 -25.09 8.14 2.50
CA ARG A 515 -23.92 9.01 2.73
C ARG A 515 -22.86 8.85 1.64
N ILE A 516 -22.62 7.63 1.16
CA ILE A 516 -21.75 7.42 -0.02
C ILE A 516 -22.35 8.11 -1.26
N ALA A 517 -23.65 8.04 -1.44
CA ALA A 517 -24.33 8.70 -2.55
C ALA A 517 -24.18 10.24 -2.46
N ALA A 518 -24.34 10.80 -1.28
CA ALA A 518 -24.13 12.23 -1.04
C ALA A 518 -22.66 12.63 -1.28
N ALA A 519 -21.70 11.83 -0.84
CA ALA A 519 -20.28 12.09 -1.09
C ALA A 519 -19.95 12.12 -2.60
N ARG A 520 -20.53 11.22 -3.41
CA ARG A 520 -20.39 11.27 -4.88
C ARG A 520 -21.02 12.53 -5.49
N ARG A 521 -22.19 12.97 -4.99
CA ARG A 521 -22.81 14.23 -5.40
C ARG A 521 -21.93 15.44 -5.07
N ILE A 522 -21.33 15.47 -3.89
CA ILE A 522 -20.37 16.50 -3.47
C ILE A 522 -19.19 16.60 -4.45
N ALA A 523 -18.64 15.46 -4.86
CA ALA A 523 -17.54 15.43 -5.81
C ALA A 523 -17.90 15.96 -7.21
N GLN A 524 -19.19 15.99 -7.57
CA GLN A 524 -19.72 16.43 -8.86
C GLN A 524 -20.37 17.81 -8.83
N GLY A 525 -20.65 18.34 -7.63
CA GLY A 525 -21.40 19.58 -7.43
C GLY A 525 -20.57 20.86 -7.49
N THR A 526 -21.27 22.01 -7.40
CA THR A 526 -20.63 23.29 -7.17
C THR A 526 -20.14 23.41 -5.71
N ASP A 527 -19.20 24.29 -5.42
CA ASP A 527 -18.66 24.45 -4.06
C ASP A 527 -19.76 24.78 -3.02
N THR A 528 -20.77 25.58 -3.39
CA THR A 528 -21.87 25.93 -2.50
C THR A 528 -22.77 24.73 -2.21
N ASP A 529 -23.10 23.96 -3.23
CA ASP A 529 -23.92 22.76 -3.09
C ASP A 529 -23.14 21.68 -2.31
N ALA A 530 -21.82 21.58 -2.52
CA ALA A 530 -20.95 20.64 -1.83
C ALA A 530 -20.93 20.88 -0.31
N LEU A 531 -20.81 22.13 0.15
CA LEU A 531 -20.83 22.45 1.58
C LEU A 531 -22.19 22.13 2.21
N ALA A 532 -23.29 22.51 1.56
CA ALA A 532 -24.63 22.25 2.06
C ALA A 532 -24.89 20.73 2.22
N LEU A 533 -24.55 19.94 1.21
CA LEU A 533 -24.66 18.50 1.26
C LEU A 533 -23.74 17.87 2.33
N ALA A 534 -22.50 18.35 2.46
CA ALA A 534 -21.58 17.85 3.46
C ALA A 534 -22.11 18.05 4.88
N LEU A 535 -22.64 19.22 5.18
CA LEU A 535 -23.25 19.51 6.49
C LEU A 535 -24.55 18.71 6.72
N GLN A 536 -25.42 18.62 5.72
CA GLN A 536 -26.68 17.87 5.80
C GLN A 536 -26.47 16.38 6.08
N TYR A 537 -25.50 15.77 5.40
CA TYR A 537 -25.19 14.33 5.55
C TYR A 537 -24.07 14.04 6.54
N GLN A 538 -23.57 15.07 7.26
CA GLN A 538 -22.45 14.95 8.20
C GLN A 538 -21.25 14.25 7.55
N LEU A 539 -20.74 14.80 6.44
CA LEU A 539 -19.65 14.25 5.64
C LEU A 539 -18.42 15.15 5.68
N MET A 540 -17.27 14.53 5.76
CA MET A 540 -16.00 15.22 5.54
C MET A 540 -15.81 15.55 4.05
N SER A 541 -15.29 16.73 3.78
CA SER A 541 -15.01 17.23 2.43
C SER A 541 -13.83 18.21 2.47
N LYS A 542 -13.45 18.79 1.32
CA LYS A 542 -12.46 19.87 1.29
C LYS A 542 -12.89 21.12 2.09
N GLN A 543 -14.20 21.26 2.40
CA GLN A 543 -14.79 22.43 3.07
C GLN A 543 -15.26 22.17 4.51
N THR A 544 -15.15 20.92 4.99
CA THR A 544 -15.64 20.49 6.31
C THR A 544 -14.62 19.64 7.03
N ASN A 545 -14.52 19.81 8.35
CA ASN A 545 -13.73 18.98 9.24
C ASN A 545 -14.63 18.37 10.31
N CYS A 546 -14.18 17.31 10.97
CA CYS A 546 -14.83 16.75 12.13
C CYS A 546 -14.14 17.23 13.40
N ILE A 547 -14.91 17.72 14.38
CA ILE A 547 -14.41 18.24 15.65
C ILE A 547 -15.17 17.63 16.82
N LEU A 548 -14.49 17.38 17.91
CA LEU A 548 -15.05 17.10 19.22
C LEU A 548 -14.14 17.71 20.29
N VAL A 549 -14.67 17.96 21.49
CA VAL A 549 -13.92 18.53 22.59
C VAL A 549 -14.21 17.73 23.88
N HIS A 550 -13.18 17.25 24.53
CA HIS A 550 -13.26 16.74 25.90
C HIS A 550 -13.05 17.92 26.85
N HIS A 551 -14.14 18.40 27.44
CA HIS A 551 -14.09 19.48 28.42
C HIS A 551 -13.52 18.98 29.73
N ARG A 552 -12.52 19.68 30.26
CA ARG A 552 -11.87 19.35 31.53
C ARG A 552 -12.48 20.18 32.67
N ALA A 553 -12.53 19.60 33.87
CA ALA A 553 -12.83 20.39 35.05
C ALA A 553 -11.79 21.52 35.21
N GLU A 554 -12.18 22.67 35.76
CA GLU A 554 -11.31 23.86 35.83
C GLU A 554 -9.95 23.57 36.51
N ALA A 555 -9.96 22.69 37.52
CA ALA A 555 -8.73 22.26 38.19
C ALA A 555 -7.82 21.34 37.35
N ASP A 556 -8.35 20.77 36.28
CA ASP A 556 -7.68 19.81 35.40
C ASP A 556 -7.30 20.40 34.05
N LYS A 557 -7.68 21.66 33.79
CA LYS A 557 -7.34 22.35 32.55
C LYS A 557 -5.84 22.53 32.41
N VAL A 558 -5.37 22.44 31.16
CA VAL A 558 -3.97 22.67 30.82
C VAL A 558 -3.67 24.15 30.85
N THR A 559 -2.63 24.55 31.57
CA THR A 559 -2.18 25.95 31.66
C THR A 559 -0.83 26.20 31.01
N GLU A 560 -0.11 25.14 30.61
CA GLU A 560 1.16 25.20 29.92
C GLU A 560 0.97 24.97 28.41
N GLN A 561 1.88 25.51 27.62
CA GLN A 561 1.85 25.32 26.16
C GLN A 561 2.20 23.87 25.81
N ALA A 562 1.35 23.24 25.02
CA ALA A 562 1.58 21.88 24.54
C ALA A 562 2.77 21.82 23.57
N GLU A 563 3.59 20.79 23.70
CA GLU A 563 4.68 20.50 22.76
C GLU A 563 4.14 19.73 21.54
N LEU A 564 4.43 20.23 20.34
CA LEU A 564 3.99 19.59 19.11
C LEU A 564 4.72 18.24 18.91
N HIS A 565 3.96 17.15 18.86
CA HIS A 565 4.44 15.80 18.61
C HIS A 565 3.85 15.22 17.33
N ARG A 566 4.73 14.90 16.36
CA ARG A 566 4.32 14.24 15.12
C ARG A 566 4.47 12.74 15.27
N VAL A 567 3.38 12.00 15.03
CA VAL A 567 3.42 10.54 14.99
C VAL A 567 4.00 10.10 13.65
N SER A 568 5.13 9.40 13.69
CA SER A 568 5.76 8.86 12.49
C SER A 568 4.99 7.65 11.98
N SER A 569 4.87 7.51 10.66
CA SER A 569 4.40 6.27 10.03
C SER A 569 5.50 5.22 10.03
N MET A 570 5.12 3.93 10.07
CA MET A 570 6.07 2.86 9.78
C MET A 570 6.51 2.95 8.32
N LEU A 571 7.79 2.69 8.05
CA LEU A 571 8.25 2.60 6.67
C LEU A 571 7.61 1.39 5.99
N ALA A 572 7.13 1.58 4.76
CA ALA A 572 6.50 0.50 4.00
C ALA A 572 7.50 -0.65 3.76
N ALA A 573 7.08 -1.89 4.06
CA ALA A 573 7.94 -3.06 3.92
C ALA A 573 8.37 -3.28 2.46
N GLY A 574 9.67 -3.47 2.24
CA GLY A 574 10.25 -3.63 0.91
C GLY A 574 10.52 -2.32 0.17
N TRP A 575 10.14 -1.18 0.70
CA TRP A 575 10.39 0.12 0.09
C TRP A 575 11.89 0.42 -0.01
N GLY A 576 12.33 0.87 -1.18
CA GLY A 576 13.75 1.19 -1.43
C GLY A 576 14.70 -0.01 -1.24
N GLY A 577 14.19 -1.25 -1.29
CA GLY A 577 14.96 -2.48 -1.07
C GLY A 577 15.16 -2.85 0.40
N LEU A 578 14.49 -2.17 1.32
CA LEU A 578 14.56 -2.47 2.77
C LEU A 578 13.60 -3.61 3.11
N GLY A 579 14.12 -4.83 3.20
CA GLY A 579 13.36 -6.04 3.45
C GLY A 579 12.59 -6.53 2.23
N THR A 580 11.85 -7.62 2.39
CA THR A 580 10.97 -8.18 1.36
C THR A 580 9.68 -8.71 1.97
N VAL A 581 8.56 -8.51 1.28
CA VAL A 581 7.25 -9.00 1.71
C VAL A 581 7.02 -10.45 1.28
N ARG A 582 7.74 -10.94 0.27
CA ARG A 582 7.51 -12.26 -0.35
C ARG A 582 7.66 -13.44 0.61
N GLU A 583 8.55 -13.31 1.61
CA GLU A 583 8.80 -14.39 2.58
C GLU A 583 7.89 -14.35 3.80
N SER A 584 7.13 -13.28 4.02
CA SER A 584 6.21 -13.17 5.15
C SER A 584 4.81 -13.71 4.87
N ALA A 585 4.45 -13.99 3.62
CA ALA A 585 3.15 -14.52 3.24
C ALA A 585 3.23 -16.05 3.01
N PRO A 586 2.68 -16.89 3.89
CA PRO A 586 2.60 -18.33 3.63
C PRO A 586 1.58 -18.60 2.52
N ARG A 587 1.93 -19.50 1.60
CA ARG A 587 1.07 -19.93 0.49
C ARG A 587 -0.12 -20.82 0.91
N TYR A 588 -0.43 -20.93 2.19
CA TYR A 588 -1.45 -21.87 2.67
C TYR A 588 -2.48 -21.17 3.53
N GLY A 589 -3.70 -21.00 2.99
CA GLY A 589 -4.91 -20.87 3.79
C GLY A 589 -5.23 -22.25 4.38
N VAL A 590 -5.20 -22.35 5.70
CA VAL A 590 -5.67 -23.57 6.36
C VAL A 590 -7.17 -23.44 6.51
N GLU A 591 -7.94 -24.12 5.67
CA GLU A 591 -9.38 -24.30 5.91
C GLU A 591 -9.56 -25.24 7.12
N SER A 592 -9.66 -24.69 8.30
CA SER A 592 -10.12 -25.42 9.48
C SER A 592 -11.64 -25.37 9.56
N ARG A 593 -12.31 -26.40 9.02
CA ARG A 593 -13.73 -26.64 9.33
C ARG A 593 -13.82 -27.14 10.77
N VAL A 594 -14.07 -26.26 11.72
CA VAL A 594 -14.43 -26.65 13.08
C VAL A 594 -15.94 -26.71 13.16
N MET A 595 -16.51 -27.92 13.10
CA MET A 595 -17.90 -28.15 13.47
C MET A 595 -18.01 -28.11 15.00
N PHE A 596 -18.69 -27.13 15.54
CA PHE A 596 -19.08 -27.17 16.96
C PHE A 596 -20.27 -28.09 17.15
N SER A 597 -20.02 -29.32 17.59
CA SER A 597 -21.03 -30.15 18.22
C SER A 597 -21.11 -29.80 19.71
N ARG A 598 -22.34 -29.64 20.22
CA ARG A 598 -22.60 -29.45 21.65
C ARG A 598 -22.14 -30.68 22.42
N SER A 599 -21.09 -30.55 23.17
CA SER A 599 -20.76 -31.14 24.47
C SER A 599 -19.26 -31.24 24.66
N MET A 600 -18.73 -30.49 25.60
CA MET A 600 -17.37 -30.67 26.08
C MET A 600 -17.22 -31.96 26.88
N PRO A 601 -16.09 -32.65 26.79
CA PRO A 601 -15.27 -32.92 27.97
C PRO A 601 -13.84 -32.41 27.79
N SER A 602 -13.26 -32.03 28.92
CA SER A 602 -11.88 -31.58 29.09
C SER A 602 -10.89 -32.60 28.55
N LEU A 603 -9.95 -32.14 27.75
CA LEU A 603 -8.76 -32.91 27.38
C LEU A 603 -7.50 -32.09 27.68
N ASP A 604 -6.60 -32.72 28.43
CA ASP A 604 -5.30 -32.23 28.86
C ASP A 604 -4.38 -31.91 27.63
N ALA A 605 -3.61 -30.85 27.80
CA ALA A 605 -2.65 -30.34 26.85
C ALA A 605 -1.33 -31.14 26.87
N ALA A 606 -1.35 -32.38 26.45
CA ALA A 606 -0.14 -33.16 26.21
C ALA A 606 -0.46 -34.23 25.16
N ASP A 607 -0.11 -33.96 23.92
CA ASP A 607 0.11 -34.91 22.81
C ASP A 607 -0.42 -34.36 21.46
N ILE A 608 0.26 -33.33 20.94
CA ILE A 608 0.18 -33.02 19.51
C ILE A 608 1.61 -33.07 18.96
N LYS A 609 1.98 -34.22 18.43
CA LYS A 609 3.17 -34.36 17.58
C LYS A 609 2.82 -33.92 16.16
N PHE A 610 3.42 -32.82 15.71
CA PHE A 610 3.43 -32.46 14.30
C PHE A 610 4.52 -33.28 13.58
N SER A 611 4.14 -34.07 12.59
CA SER A 611 5.04 -34.57 11.57
C SER A 611 4.97 -33.61 10.39
N ILE A 612 6.09 -32.95 10.12
CA ILE A 612 6.30 -32.17 8.87
C ILE A 612 6.80 -33.16 7.84
N ALA A 613 6.06 -33.33 6.75
CA ALA A 613 6.55 -33.99 5.57
C ALA A 613 7.41 -33.02 4.77
N ASP A 614 8.70 -33.31 4.66
CA ASP A 614 9.63 -32.67 3.74
C ASP A 614 9.28 -33.11 2.32
N ASP A 615 8.91 -32.19 1.45
CA ASP A 615 9.00 -32.40 0.01
C ASP A 615 9.46 -31.10 -0.69
N ASP A 616 10.67 -31.24 -1.24
CA ASP A 616 11.25 -30.53 -2.39
C ASP A 616 11.27 -28.99 -2.41
N LEU A 617 12.33 -28.46 -1.83
CA LEU A 617 12.93 -27.21 -2.31
C LEU A 617 14.42 -27.45 -2.56
N ASP A 618 14.83 -27.36 -3.83
CA ASP A 618 16.24 -27.32 -4.26
C ASP A 618 16.92 -26.05 -3.72
N ALA A 619 17.26 -26.08 -2.44
CA ALA A 619 18.26 -25.21 -1.85
C ALA A 619 19.56 -26.03 -1.74
N PRO A 620 20.73 -25.48 -2.07
CA PRO A 620 21.99 -26.21 -1.91
C PRO A 620 22.14 -26.61 -0.44
N ALA A 621 22.27 -27.92 -0.20
CA ALA A 621 22.41 -28.49 1.12
C ALA A 621 23.71 -28.01 1.78
N PHE A 622 23.55 -27.14 2.76
CA PHE A 622 24.62 -26.79 3.70
C PHE A 622 24.73 -27.92 4.76
N PRO A 623 25.93 -28.40 5.11
CA PRO A 623 26.09 -29.45 6.10
C PRO A 623 25.57 -28.98 7.48
N SER A 624 24.57 -29.69 7.98
CA SER A 624 23.82 -29.36 9.21
C SER A 624 24.54 -29.72 10.53
N LYS A 625 25.83 -29.99 10.53
CA LYS A 625 26.63 -30.22 11.75
C LYS A 625 28.03 -29.67 11.59
N VAL A 626 28.24 -28.45 12.13
CA VAL A 626 29.58 -27.95 12.38
C VAL A 626 29.88 -28.18 13.86
N GLY A 627 30.68 -29.19 14.18
CA GLY A 627 31.26 -29.40 15.50
C GLY A 627 32.22 -28.25 15.86
N SER A 628 32.63 -28.18 17.11
CA SER A 628 33.50 -27.11 17.68
C SER A 628 34.91 -27.02 17.07
N ASP A 629 35.30 -27.91 16.15
CA ASP A 629 36.57 -27.86 15.42
C ASP A 629 36.31 -27.39 13.96
N ARG A 630 36.59 -26.12 13.68
CA ARG A 630 36.40 -25.50 12.37
C ARG A 630 37.63 -25.62 11.51
N ASP A 631 37.51 -26.46 10.49
CA ASP A 631 38.51 -26.65 9.45
C ASP A 631 38.54 -25.41 8.51
N PRO A 632 39.73 -24.88 8.16
CA PRO A 632 39.89 -23.79 7.18
C PRO A 632 39.20 -24.04 5.84
N ALA A 633 39.13 -25.30 5.38
CA ALA A 633 38.45 -25.67 4.15
C ALA A 633 36.93 -25.43 4.19
N SER A 634 36.30 -25.52 5.36
CA SER A 634 34.86 -25.27 5.52
C SER A 634 34.50 -23.76 5.41
N LEU A 635 35.38 -22.87 5.87
CA LEU A 635 35.22 -21.42 5.78
C LEU A 635 35.44 -20.90 4.35
N GLU A 636 36.38 -21.51 3.62
CA GLU A 636 36.61 -21.19 2.22
C GLU A 636 35.47 -21.69 1.31
N ALA A 637 34.88 -22.87 1.63
CA ALA A 637 33.68 -23.38 0.98
C ALA A 637 32.45 -22.45 1.24
N MET A 638 32.31 -21.96 2.47
CA MET A 638 31.26 -20.99 2.86
C MET A 638 31.43 -19.64 2.16
N ALA A 639 32.66 -19.11 2.08
CA ALA A 639 32.95 -17.86 1.36
C ALA A 639 32.73 -18.00 -0.15
N ARG A 640 33.02 -19.16 -0.74
CA ARG A 640 32.70 -19.50 -2.13
C ARG A 640 31.20 -19.56 -2.34
N SER A 641 30.46 -20.29 -1.50
CA SER A 641 29.02 -20.43 -1.58
C SER A 641 28.30 -19.09 -1.46
N VAL A 642 28.74 -18.21 -0.57
CA VAL A 642 28.22 -16.83 -0.45
C VAL A 642 28.51 -16.04 -1.73
N ARG A 643 29.70 -16.13 -2.29
CA ARG A 643 30.08 -15.46 -3.54
C ARG A 643 29.24 -15.94 -4.72
N ASP A 644 29.09 -17.26 -4.85
CA ASP A 644 28.30 -17.89 -5.92
C ASP A 644 26.82 -17.53 -5.79
N HIS A 645 26.29 -17.48 -4.56
CA HIS A 645 24.91 -17.09 -4.28
C HIS A 645 24.65 -15.63 -4.64
N LEU A 646 25.56 -14.71 -4.30
CA LEU A 646 25.47 -13.29 -4.66
C LEU A 646 25.63 -13.08 -6.17
N ALA A 647 26.53 -13.79 -6.82
CA ALA A 647 26.75 -13.73 -8.27
C ALA A 647 25.53 -14.22 -9.09
N HIS A 648 24.71 -15.10 -8.52
CA HIS A 648 23.48 -15.61 -9.13
C HIS A 648 22.20 -14.89 -8.67
N GLY A 649 22.31 -13.73 -8.01
CA GLY A 649 21.18 -12.93 -7.57
C GLY A 649 20.44 -13.49 -6.34
N GLY A 650 21.13 -14.25 -5.51
CA GLY A 650 20.59 -14.81 -4.26
C GLY A 650 20.21 -13.74 -3.24
N GLN A 651 19.21 -14.02 -2.44
CA GLN A 651 18.58 -13.07 -1.51
C GLN A 651 19.33 -13.00 -0.16
N LEU A 652 19.24 -11.83 0.50
CA LEU A 652 19.86 -11.54 1.81
C LEU A 652 19.49 -12.55 2.91
N GLN A 653 18.34 -13.18 2.81
CA GLN A 653 17.80 -14.13 3.80
C GLN A 653 18.46 -15.50 3.76
N ALA A 654 18.89 -15.95 2.58
CA ALA A 654 19.72 -17.16 2.49
C ALA A 654 21.10 -16.91 3.12
N LEU A 655 21.57 -15.68 3.04
CA LEU A 655 22.74 -15.19 3.77
C LEU A 655 22.51 -15.16 5.28
N ALA A 656 21.33 -14.74 5.73
CA ALA A 656 20.93 -14.72 7.13
C ALA A 656 20.93 -16.14 7.75
N ALA A 657 20.43 -17.14 7.03
CA ALA A 657 20.48 -18.54 7.47
C ALA A 657 21.92 -19.05 7.66
N SER A 658 22.87 -18.57 6.83
CA SER A 658 24.30 -18.87 7.00
C SER A 658 24.91 -18.16 8.22
N ILE A 659 24.34 -17.02 8.65
CA ILE A 659 24.75 -16.27 9.84
C ILE A 659 24.13 -16.83 11.11
N GLU A 660 23.01 -17.55 11.03
CA GLU A 660 22.28 -18.15 12.16
C GLU A 660 23.19 -19.06 13.01
N SER A 661 24.12 -19.72 12.38
CA SER A 661 25.16 -20.49 13.05
C SER A 661 26.11 -19.64 13.93
N LEU A 662 26.07 -18.31 13.78
CA LEU A 662 26.96 -17.37 14.47
C LEU A 662 26.30 -16.65 15.67
N LYS A 663 25.02 -16.86 15.98
CA LYS A 663 24.23 -16.20 17.05
C LYS A 663 24.23 -14.65 17.00
N LEU A 664 24.32 -14.05 15.82
CA LEU A 664 24.42 -12.59 15.61
C LEU A 664 23.28 -12.02 14.78
N HIS A 665 22.10 -12.64 14.81
CA HIS A 665 21.08 -12.49 13.79
C HIS A 665 20.55 -11.09 13.52
N ALA A 666 19.96 -10.44 14.51
CA ALA A 666 19.26 -9.17 14.31
C ALA A 666 20.24 -8.00 14.14
N ASP A 667 21.22 -7.91 15.03
CA ASP A 667 22.16 -6.78 15.07
C ASP A 667 23.09 -6.75 13.84
N ALA A 668 23.42 -7.94 13.29
CA ALA A 668 24.27 -8.02 12.10
C ALA A 668 23.53 -7.60 10.82
N LEU A 669 22.25 -7.92 10.69
CA LEU A 669 21.41 -7.50 9.57
C LEU A 669 21.15 -5.98 9.62
N GLN A 670 20.93 -5.44 10.79
CA GLN A 670 20.76 -4.00 10.99
C GLN A 670 22.05 -3.26 10.68
N ALA A 671 23.19 -3.75 11.16
CA ALA A 671 24.50 -3.18 10.84
C ALA A 671 24.82 -3.22 9.34
N LEU A 672 24.43 -4.29 8.62
CA LEU A 672 24.57 -4.37 7.16
C LEU A 672 23.69 -3.34 6.45
N GLY A 673 22.43 -3.19 6.86
CA GLY A 673 21.52 -2.18 6.32
C GLY A 673 22.09 -0.77 6.47
N ASP A 674 22.56 -0.43 7.65
CA ASP A 674 23.16 0.88 7.94
C ASP A 674 24.44 1.14 7.12
N VAL A 675 25.24 0.11 6.87
CA VAL A 675 26.46 0.22 6.07
C VAL A 675 26.15 0.38 4.58
N VAL A 676 25.12 -0.26 4.08
CA VAL A 676 24.63 -0.06 2.70
C VAL A 676 24.13 1.38 2.51
N GLN A 677 23.47 1.95 3.50
CA GLN A 677 23.03 3.36 3.47
C GLN A 677 24.18 4.38 3.41
N LEU A 678 25.37 3.98 3.79
CA LEU A 678 26.57 4.82 3.62
C LEU A 678 27.10 4.86 2.17
N GLY A 679 26.44 4.13 1.24
CA GLY A 679 26.82 4.10 -0.17
C GLY A 679 27.68 2.91 -0.57
N LEU A 680 27.88 1.92 0.31
CA LEU A 680 28.53 0.65 -0.03
C LEU A 680 27.55 -0.29 -0.71
N SER A 681 28.00 -1.04 -1.72
CA SER A 681 27.17 -2.11 -2.25
C SER A 681 26.95 -3.19 -1.18
N LEU A 682 25.85 -3.95 -1.29
CA LEU A 682 25.56 -5.03 -0.36
C LEU A 682 26.70 -6.05 -0.27
N GLU A 683 27.35 -6.34 -1.41
CA GLU A 683 28.52 -7.21 -1.48
C GLU A 683 29.70 -6.64 -0.69
N GLN A 684 29.97 -5.34 -0.84
CA GLN A 684 31.03 -4.66 -0.11
C GLN A 684 30.76 -4.62 1.40
N ALA A 685 29.52 -4.30 1.79
CA ALA A 685 29.08 -4.29 3.19
C ALA A 685 29.20 -5.68 3.82
N TRP A 686 28.77 -6.72 3.09
CA TRP A 686 28.89 -8.10 3.53
C TRP A 686 30.34 -8.55 3.69
N LEU A 687 31.20 -8.23 2.74
CA LEU A 687 32.63 -8.56 2.81
C LEU A 687 33.30 -7.90 4.02
N LEU A 688 32.92 -6.64 4.31
CA LEU A 688 33.40 -5.95 5.51
C LEU A 688 32.89 -6.61 6.79
N LEU A 689 31.62 -7.01 6.84
CA LEU A 689 31.04 -7.74 7.98
C LEU A 689 31.68 -9.12 8.13
N ALA A 690 31.83 -9.88 7.05
CA ALA A 690 32.47 -11.19 7.06
C ALA A 690 33.93 -11.08 7.55
N ASN A 691 34.68 -10.10 7.08
CA ASN A 691 36.02 -9.82 7.57
C ASN A 691 36.01 -9.42 9.05
N TRP A 692 35.05 -8.60 9.47
CA TRP A 692 34.88 -8.18 10.85
C TRP A 692 34.47 -9.34 11.78
N THR A 693 33.63 -10.28 11.34
CA THR A 693 33.16 -11.46 12.09
C THR A 693 34.14 -12.62 12.07
N ASN A 694 34.88 -12.83 10.97
CA ASN A 694 35.79 -13.97 10.80
C ASN A 694 37.02 -13.90 11.69
N THR A 695 37.35 -12.73 12.18
CA THR A 695 38.36 -12.62 13.25
C THR A 695 37.98 -13.34 14.55
N ARG A 696 36.82 -14.02 14.60
CA ARG A 696 36.33 -14.83 15.74
C ARG A 696 36.95 -16.21 15.89
N THR A 697 37.53 -16.73 14.85
CA THR A 697 38.12 -18.08 14.87
C THR A 697 39.62 -17.98 15.11
N ASN A 698 40.05 -18.40 16.29
CA ASN A 698 41.45 -18.56 16.65
C ASN A 698 42.08 -19.68 15.82
N GLY A 699 42.43 -19.46 14.55
CA GLY A 699 43.05 -20.57 13.79
C GLY A 699 43.37 -20.32 12.33
N LEU A 700 42.80 -19.29 11.68
CA LEU A 700 43.22 -18.94 10.31
C LEU A 700 44.33 -17.89 10.35
N ALA A 701 45.45 -18.20 9.72
CA ALA A 701 46.50 -17.25 9.54
C ALA A 701 45.97 -16.01 8.81
N ASP A 702 46.25 -14.82 9.33
CA ASP A 702 45.85 -13.50 8.82
C ASP A 702 46.14 -13.27 7.30
N THR A 703 46.91 -14.16 6.68
CA THR A 703 47.40 -14.07 5.31
C THR A 703 46.41 -14.53 4.26
N ASP A 704 45.57 -15.55 4.52
CA ASP A 704 44.79 -16.18 3.45
C ASP A 704 43.49 -15.44 3.15
N LEU A 705 42.78 -14.97 4.15
CA LEU A 705 41.55 -14.20 3.96
C LEU A 705 41.82 -12.78 3.46
N THR A 706 42.88 -12.16 3.95
CA THR A 706 43.31 -10.83 3.51
C THR A 706 43.69 -10.83 2.03
N THR A 707 44.28 -11.91 1.52
CA THR A 707 44.66 -12.05 0.11
C THR A 707 43.46 -12.23 -0.82
N LEU A 708 42.40 -12.94 -0.37
CA LEU A 708 41.17 -13.16 -1.12
C LEU A 708 40.27 -11.90 -1.16
N ILE A 709 40.26 -11.13 -0.09
CA ILE A 709 39.36 -9.95 0.07
C ILE A 709 40.07 -8.65 -0.37
N GLN A 710 41.40 -8.62 -0.42
CA GLN A 710 42.17 -7.41 -0.77
C GLN A 710 41.80 -6.74 -2.09
N PRO A 711 41.49 -7.45 -3.20
CA PRO A 711 41.08 -6.78 -4.43
C PRO A 711 39.76 -6.03 -4.31
N LEU A 712 38.83 -6.58 -3.52
CA LEU A 712 37.50 -6.00 -3.30
C LEU A 712 37.51 -4.88 -2.27
N LEU A 713 38.32 -5.01 -1.23
CA LEU A 713 38.53 -3.95 -0.23
C LEU A 713 39.28 -2.74 -0.82
N LYS A 714 40.16 -2.93 -1.82
CA LYS A 714 40.83 -1.83 -2.55
C LYS A 714 39.90 -0.98 -3.38
N ALA A 715 38.72 -1.49 -3.74
CA ALA A 715 37.68 -0.77 -4.47
C ALA A 715 36.79 0.10 -3.54
N ILE A 716 36.92 -0.03 -2.24
CA ILE A 716 36.08 0.70 -1.27
C ILE A 716 36.81 1.98 -0.85
N ASP A 717 36.10 3.10 -0.89
CA ASP A 717 36.62 4.38 -0.35
C ASP A 717 37.03 4.22 1.13
N PRO A 718 38.25 4.57 1.52
CA PRO A 718 38.73 4.48 2.90
C PRO A 718 37.86 5.22 3.92
N ALA A 719 37.21 6.34 3.53
CA ALA A 719 36.32 7.10 4.40
C ALA A 719 35.01 6.32 4.64
N LEU A 720 34.46 5.68 3.61
CA LEU A 720 33.29 4.81 3.72
C LEU A 720 33.57 3.55 4.55
N ALA A 721 34.74 2.95 4.37
CA ALA A 721 35.16 1.80 5.16
C ALA A 721 35.32 2.15 6.66
N ALA A 722 35.85 3.34 6.97
CA ALA A 722 35.95 3.83 8.34
C ALA A 722 34.56 4.13 8.96
N ALA A 723 33.63 4.68 8.18
CA ALA A 723 32.26 4.91 8.60
C ALA A 723 31.53 3.58 8.85
N ALA A 724 31.66 2.60 7.94
CA ALA A 724 31.12 1.25 8.10
C ALA A 724 31.64 0.56 9.38
N THR A 725 32.92 0.73 9.68
CA THR A 725 33.54 0.19 10.91
C THR A 725 32.86 0.76 12.16
N LYS A 726 32.56 2.06 12.19
CA LYS A 726 31.84 2.69 13.31
C LYS A 726 30.42 2.16 13.46
N VAL A 727 29.74 1.85 12.37
CA VAL A 727 28.41 1.23 12.39
C VAL A 727 28.50 -0.17 13.00
N PHE A 728 29.45 -1.00 12.56
CA PHE A 728 29.66 -2.33 13.15
C PHE A 728 30.07 -2.27 14.63
N GLU A 729 30.89 -1.28 15.01
CA GLU A 729 31.23 -1.03 16.41
C GLU A 729 30.00 -0.70 17.27
N ARG A 730 29.06 0.08 16.73
CA ARG A 730 27.83 0.49 17.42
C ARG A 730 26.88 -0.68 17.65
N HIS A 731 26.56 -1.43 16.61
CA HIS A 731 25.57 -2.50 16.68
C HIS A 731 26.11 -3.81 17.26
N LEU A 732 27.39 -4.10 17.07
CA LEU A 732 27.97 -5.39 17.42
C LEU A 732 29.03 -5.29 18.55
N GLY A 733 29.30 -4.08 19.02
CA GLY A 733 30.27 -3.79 20.10
C GLY A 733 29.75 -4.01 21.53
N GLY A 734 28.44 -4.10 21.73
CA GLY A 734 27.77 -4.21 23.02
C GLY A 734 27.71 -5.61 23.66
N TYR A 735 28.33 -6.62 23.04
CA TYR A 735 28.33 -8.00 23.57
C TYR A 735 29.33 -8.19 24.74
N PRO A 736 28.98 -8.95 25.80
CA PRO A 736 29.65 -8.89 27.10
C PRO A 736 31.04 -9.52 27.21
N ASN A 737 31.79 -9.72 26.14
CA ASN A 737 33.18 -10.17 26.15
C ASN A 737 34.11 -9.15 25.52
N ASN A 738 34.47 -8.13 26.30
CA ASN A 738 35.18 -6.91 25.91
C ASN A 738 36.56 -7.09 25.27
N ASP A 739 37.33 -8.09 25.65
CA ASP A 739 38.71 -8.30 25.11
C ASP A 739 38.74 -8.71 23.63
N TRP A 740 37.65 -9.30 23.18
CA TRP A 740 37.48 -9.83 21.87
C TRP A 740 37.12 -8.73 20.84
N THR A 741 36.33 -7.74 21.21
CA THR A 741 35.89 -6.63 20.34
C THR A 741 37.05 -5.70 20.02
N LEU A 742 37.91 -5.39 21.01
CA LEU A 742 39.03 -4.46 20.86
C LEU A 742 40.11 -4.99 19.88
N SER A 743 40.40 -6.27 19.94
CA SER A 743 41.34 -6.96 19.08
C SER A 743 40.92 -6.95 17.59
N ARG A 744 39.62 -6.97 17.31
CA ARG A 744 39.04 -6.96 15.95
C ARG A 744 39.05 -5.59 15.31
N VAL A 745 38.61 -4.58 16.07
CA VAL A 745 38.64 -3.19 15.64
C VAL A 745 40.09 -2.80 15.30
N GLN A 746 41.04 -3.25 16.09
CA GLN A 746 42.47 -3.00 15.79
C GLN A 746 42.99 -3.75 14.56
N ARG A 747 42.47 -4.97 14.29
CA ARG A 747 42.85 -5.73 13.07
C ARG A 747 42.20 -5.15 11.83
N LEU A 748 40.94 -4.77 11.89
CA LEU A 748 40.26 -4.09 10.80
C LEU A 748 40.90 -2.74 10.48
N ARG A 749 41.24 -1.94 11.52
CA ARG A 749 42.03 -0.68 11.36
C ARG A 749 43.40 -0.92 10.74
N ARG A 750 44.08 -2.00 11.07
CA ARG A 750 45.36 -2.36 10.44
C ARG A 750 45.19 -2.83 9.00
N ALA A 751 44.15 -3.59 8.72
CA ALA A 751 43.85 -4.01 7.35
C ALA A 751 43.51 -2.83 6.45
N LEU A 752 42.66 -1.90 6.95
CA LEU A 752 42.27 -0.68 6.24
C LEU A 752 43.42 0.34 6.14
N GLY A 753 44.27 0.47 7.18
CA GLY A 753 45.46 1.34 7.15
C GLY A 753 46.54 0.87 6.17
N ARG A 754 46.58 -0.41 5.79
CA ARG A 754 47.49 -0.93 4.74
C ARG A 754 46.94 -0.72 3.32
N ILE A 755 45.71 -0.31 3.16
CA ILE A 755 45.10 0.03 1.87
C ILE A 755 45.40 1.50 1.50
N GLY A 756 45.66 2.35 2.48
CA GLY A 756 45.97 3.79 2.32
C GLY A 756 47.45 4.13 2.19
N THR A 757 48.36 3.15 2.14
CA THR A 757 49.78 3.28 1.81
C THR A 757 50.14 2.40 0.63
#